data_7cb652238e77a86a26ffc4cb6a49434c
#
_entry.id   7cb652238e77a86a26ffc4cb6a49434c
#
_cell.length_a   1.000
_cell.length_b   1.000
_cell.length_c   1.000
_cell.angle_alpha   90.00
_cell.angle_beta   90.00
_cell.angle_gamma   90.00
#
_symmetry.space_group_name_H-M   'P 1'
#
loop_
_entity.id
_entity.type
_entity.pdbx_description
1 polymer ?
#
loop_
_entity_poly.entity_id
_entity_poly.type
_entity_poly.pdbx_seq_one_letter_code
_entity_poly.pdbx_strand_id
1 'polypeptide(L)'
;FSSWGPTPSLGIKPEITAHGGNIKSAIPGRDGDEYRYGKLSGTSMACPNLCGIVVLIRQYLKDNYGSELNARQIKNLTNQLMMSTAGIAINEENNPYSPRKQGAGLADIGRTTTTKGYITVDGSDRTKLELKDDPKRTGVYEMNFNVVNMGTSDLVYNLSLVGMTESVSTSDDKHVAETPYILGGDVKVEFVGGSGKVDGSKITVSGNSSGTDANDWNQVKVKVTYTLNSADKKYIDSRFPYGMYVEGFVKLINENKNDVSLNAPFLAFYGDWTEAPMFDKTYYEVETTAHDPSIDDDDKVKADYYATTPYGKYYYNYMIPLGTYLYDIDTSKYGEIPATEDKIAISDTLGAIDGVSVVLAGLLRGAKHMNFSLTDKATGEVLWTHVDHNALKSFSQGGSPLPYYDYLKLDSSALKLINNREYTLEMKGELDYGDGGAANNKRNSYSFDFTMDNEAPVLREVSYRKEYDSVAKKDRYYIDMVVYDNQYAMAITPIIFTSSSSYTFLTKNPIPVSGAVKGGDTAVSFEITDYLDDIFNDAIIPNALAFYIDDYALNSNIYLCQLPGTKGEFKFTRTGEKDSSELLVLPVVEGEMVDLIPYLYTADETVGENRENAEYLNHLVWTSSNEDIVEVKQGLLKVKKPGRATVTVTEKYEGNQAVLIINAKADSESELVVEALAAAGVKDSVNEKLQSLKFSRFETKFAYSRAAQTSDIGSTGDVNYINALEGEIKMYPGERVQLFEQIKPWYVADRYELTYSSGNTDKVKVSETGEVEAIAEGSSRITLVAKDKTTGEASKITASIKITVKSPFVIENRTLIAYKGTGDENHAVTIPDDEGIIYIGSFAFCLYTTDRSVILEEDDYDANKVPSGNNAIKKVIIPEGVEEIQKYAFYNCPELEEVVLPSTVKYLREYSFAGDRKLVKIGESDGNGNAIEGKLNKEAIVIGAQAFRKCESLEKIDLANVYAIGQLAFEGCKSLKTVNLKNLRNTGNSAFQACENLTEVQMNEDG
;
A
#
# COMPACT_ATOMS: atom_id res chain seq x y z
N PHE A 1 15.79 -22.91 -17.65
CA PHE A 1 14.62 -22.09 -17.30
C PHE A 1 13.67 -22.71 -16.25
N SER A 2 13.99 -23.88 -15.68
CA SER A 2 13.24 -24.45 -14.55
C SER A 2 13.36 -23.55 -13.31
N SER A 3 12.26 -23.38 -12.59
CA SER A 3 12.31 -22.73 -11.27
C SER A 3 13.08 -23.59 -10.28
N TRP A 4 13.74 -22.94 -9.33
CA TRP A 4 14.51 -23.59 -8.29
C TRP A 4 13.67 -23.77 -7.01
N GLY A 5 13.76 -24.97 -6.40
CA GLY A 5 13.39 -25.19 -5.02
C GLY A 5 14.50 -24.71 -4.06
N PRO A 6 14.35 -24.99 -2.77
CA PRO A 6 13.30 -25.80 -2.17
C PRO A 6 12.01 -25.01 -1.95
N THR A 7 10.99 -25.69 -1.45
CA THR A 7 9.85 -24.99 -0.86
C THR A 7 10.28 -24.27 0.43
N PRO A 8 9.53 -23.27 0.91
CA PRO A 8 9.81 -22.63 2.20
C PRO A 8 9.91 -23.63 3.37
N SER A 9 9.21 -24.78 3.26
CA SER A 9 9.26 -25.89 4.23
C SER A 9 10.46 -26.84 4.06
N LEU A 10 11.45 -26.46 3.27
CA LEU A 10 12.64 -27.25 2.94
C LEU A 10 12.28 -28.57 2.23
N GLY A 11 11.29 -28.53 1.34
CA GLY A 11 10.86 -29.66 0.53
C GLY A 11 11.45 -29.61 -0.89
N ILE A 12 11.66 -30.78 -1.50
CA ILE A 12 12.15 -30.90 -2.86
C ILE A 12 11.08 -30.47 -3.86
N LYS A 13 11.36 -29.44 -4.64
CA LYS A 13 10.61 -28.98 -5.80
C LYS A 13 11.59 -28.52 -6.89
N PRO A 14 11.26 -28.78 -8.17
CA PRO A 14 10.20 -29.67 -8.66
C PRO A 14 10.38 -31.11 -8.20
N GLU A 15 9.34 -31.96 -8.22
CA GLU A 15 9.49 -33.39 -7.90
C GLU A 15 10.15 -34.17 -9.02
N ILE A 16 9.93 -33.76 -10.28
CA ILE A 16 10.41 -34.46 -11.47
C ILE A 16 10.48 -33.48 -12.65
N THR A 17 11.28 -33.81 -13.64
CA THR A 17 11.48 -33.01 -14.86
C THR A 17 10.86 -33.70 -16.07
N ALA A 18 10.36 -32.91 -17.02
CA ALA A 18 9.94 -33.35 -18.33
C ALA A 18 10.46 -32.42 -19.44
N HIS A 19 10.42 -32.89 -20.70
CA HIS A 19 10.84 -32.06 -21.82
C HIS A 19 9.95 -30.81 -21.95
N GLY A 20 10.57 -29.62 -21.93
CA GLY A 20 9.92 -28.34 -22.05
C GLY A 20 10.56 -27.40 -23.07
N GLY A 21 11.64 -27.82 -23.72
CA GLY A 21 12.35 -27.03 -24.73
C GLY A 21 11.97 -27.38 -26.17
N ASN A 22 11.70 -26.35 -26.98
CA ASN A 22 11.39 -26.52 -28.42
C ASN A 22 10.23 -27.48 -28.71
N ILE A 23 9.23 -27.54 -27.85
CA ILE A 23 8.08 -28.41 -28.00
C ILE A 23 7.21 -27.93 -29.15
N LYS A 24 7.05 -28.79 -30.17
CA LYS A 24 6.18 -28.54 -31.30
C LYS A 24 4.76 -29.01 -30.96
N SER A 25 3.82 -28.08 -30.98
CA SER A 25 2.40 -28.35 -30.70
C SER A 25 1.48 -27.48 -31.57
N ALA A 26 0.20 -27.79 -31.54
CA ALA A 26 -0.81 -26.92 -32.14
C ALA A 26 -0.83 -25.57 -31.38
N ILE A 27 -0.96 -24.50 -32.14
CA ILE A 27 -1.11 -23.14 -31.61
C ILE A 27 -2.38 -22.52 -32.23
N PRO A 28 -2.99 -21.50 -31.60
CA PRO A 28 -4.15 -20.83 -32.15
C PRO A 28 -3.89 -20.34 -33.57
N GLY A 29 -4.82 -20.64 -34.51
CA GLY A 29 -4.77 -20.11 -35.87
C GLY A 29 -5.26 -18.67 -35.90
N ARG A 30 -4.80 -17.87 -36.89
CA ARG A 30 -5.45 -16.61 -37.25
C ARG A 30 -6.53 -16.89 -38.29
N ASP A 31 -7.45 -15.95 -38.45
CA ASP A 31 -8.53 -16.08 -39.46
C ASP A 31 -7.99 -16.53 -40.83
N GLY A 32 -8.46 -17.70 -41.31
CA GLY A 32 -8.03 -18.31 -42.57
C GLY A 32 -7.01 -19.43 -42.47
N ASP A 33 -6.41 -19.69 -41.28
CA ASP A 33 -5.49 -20.82 -41.08
C ASP A 33 -6.24 -22.04 -40.49
N GLU A 34 -6.45 -23.10 -41.24
CA GLU A 34 -7.08 -24.33 -40.73
C GLU A 34 -6.22 -25.11 -39.73
N TYR A 35 -4.88 -25.09 -39.90
CA TYR A 35 -3.94 -25.83 -39.05
C TYR A 35 -2.65 -25.05 -38.84
N ARG A 36 -2.34 -24.76 -37.60
CA ARG A 36 -1.11 -24.09 -37.23
C ARG A 36 -0.35 -24.86 -36.17
N TYR A 37 0.94 -25.00 -36.39
CA TYR A 37 1.87 -25.60 -35.42
C TYR A 37 3.03 -24.64 -35.16
N GLY A 38 3.41 -24.48 -33.88
CA GLY A 38 4.57 -23.70 -33.46
C GLY A 38 5.44 -24.47 -32.50
N LYS A 39 6.64 -23.93 -32.26
CA LYS A 39 7.54 -24.41 -31.22
C LYS A 39 7.57 -23.41 -30.10
N LEU A 40 7.32 -23.87 -28.87
CA LEU A 40 7.43 -23.08 -27.64
C LEU A 40 8.36 -23.78 -26.66
N SER A 41 8.97 -23.00 -25.79
CA SER A 41 9.80 -23.49 -24.69
C SER A 41 9.33 -22.89 -23.37
N GLY A 42 9.29 -23.71 -22.35
CA GLY A 42 8.89 -23.27 -21.00
C GLY A 42 8.50 -24.46 -20.13
N THR A 43 8.43 -24.24 -18.83
CA THR A 43 7.86 -25.18 -17.87
C THR A 43 6.39 -25.45 -18.16
N SER A 44 5.69 -24.48 -18.75
CA SER A 44 4.31 -24.63 -19.25
C SER A 44 4.16 -25.69 -20.35
N MET A 45 5.25 -25.97 -21.11
CA MET A 45 5.28 -27.03 -22.12
C MET A 45 5.74 -28.36 -21.51
N ALA A 46 6.55 -28.33 -20.47
CA ALA A 46 6.97 -29.51 -19.74
C ALA A 46 5.82 -30.17 -18.97
N CYS A 47 4.95 -29.35 -18.37
CA CYS A 47 3.83 -29.84 -17.56
C CYS A 47 2.84 -30.73 -18.34
N PRO A 48 2.27 -30.31 -19.47
CA PRO A 48 1.37 -31.17 -20.27
C PRO A 48 2.11 -32.39 -20.88
N ASN A 49 3.40 -32.26 -21.19
CA ASN A 49 4.21 -33.41 -21.60
C ASN A 49 4.26 -34.46 -20.47
N LEU A 50 4.51 -34.03 -19.24
CA LEU A 50 4.47 -34.91 -18.07
C LEU A 50 3.07 -35.50 -17.84
N CYS A 51 2.01 -34.72 -18.00
CA CYS A 51 0.65 -35.19 -17.89
C CYS A 51 0.39 -36.35 -18.87
N GLY A 52 0.84 -36.22 -20.11
CA GLY A 52 0.79 -37.29 -21.11
C GLY A 52 1.49 -38.56 -20.66
N ILE A 53 2.72 -38.43 -20.11
CA ILE A 53 3.46 -39.56 -19.56
C ILE A 53 2.69 -40.22 -18.40
N VAL A 54 2.15 -39.41 -17.47
CA VAL A 54 1.36 -39.89 -16.33
C VAL A 54 0.13 -40.68 -16.80
N VAL A 55 -0.61 -40.18 -17.81
CA VAL A 55 -1.78 -40.88 -18.37
C VAL A 55 -1.39 -42.24 -18.91
N LEU A 56 -0.32 -42.33 -19.68
CA LEU A 56 0.15 -43.61 -20.27
C LEU A 56 0.64 -44.60 -19.19
N ILE A 57 1.35 -44.12 -18.18
CA ILE A 57 1.77 -44.97 -17.04
C ILE A 57 0.55 -45.48 -16.27
N ARG A 58 -0.44 -44.60 -15.99
CA ARG A 58 -1.67 -45.00 -15.30
C ARG A 58 -2.48 -46.01 -16.08
N GLN A 59 -2.53 -45.86 -17.41
CA GLN A 59 -3.15 -46.87 -18.26
C GLN A 59 -2.41 -48.19 -18.16
N TYR A 60 -1.09 -48.19 -18.32
CA TYR A 60 -0.28 -49.39 -18.15
C TYR A 60 -0.53 -50.09 -16.83
N LEU A 61 -0.57 -49.33 -15.72
CA LEU A 61 -0.81 -49.88 -14.38
C LEU A 61 -2.24 -50.43 -14.24
N LYS A 62 -3.23 -49.71 -14.80
CA LYS A 62 -4.61 -50.16 -14.81
C LYS A 62 -4.78 -51.49 -15.58
N ASP A 63 -4.15 -51.57 -16.73
CA ASP A 63 -4.22 -52.78 -17.57
C ASP A 63 -3.52 -54.00 -16.96
N ASN A 64 -2.48 -53.79 -16.19
CA ASN A 64 -1.67 -54.89 -15.62
C ASN A 64 -2.07 -55.23 -14.15
N TYR A 65 -2.55 -54.24 -13.36
CA TYR A 65 -2.77 -54.37 -11.92
C TYR A 65 -4.12 -53.77 -11.50
N GLY A 66 -4.99 -53.34 -12.42
CA GLY A 66 -6.26 -52.70 -12.08
C GLY A 66 -7.30 -53.60 -11.41
N SER A 67 -7.14 -54.92 -11.49
CA SER A 67 -7.92 -55.91 -10.72
C SER A 67 -7.52 -56.01 -9.24
N GLU A 68 -6.31 -55.58 -8.90
CA GLU A 68 -5.67 -55.76 -7.59
C GLU A 68 -5.54 -54.41 -6.83
N LEU A 69 -5.31 -53.31 -7.58
CA LEU A 69 -5.09 -51.98 -7.03
C LEU A 69 -6.24 -51.02 -7.32
N ASN A 70 -6.66 -50.28 -6.31
CA ASN A 70 -7.64 -49.22 -6.44
C ASN A 70 -7.02 -47.94 -7.07
N ALA A 71 -7.86 -46.99 -7.42
CA ALA A 71 -7.42 -45.75 -8.12
C ALA A 71 -6.37 -44.92 -7.34
N ARG A 72 -6.47 -44.91 -6.00
CA ARG A 72 -5.48 -44.20 -5.12
C ARG A 72 -4.15 -44.96 -5.11
N GLN A 73 -4.18 -46.26 -5.03
CA GLN A 73 -2.94 -47.07 -5.11
C GLN A 73 -2.27 -46.96 -6.46
N ILE A 74 -3.04 -46.97 -7.56
CA ILE A 74 -2.49 -46.73 -8.92
C ILE A 74 -1.88 -45.34 -9.02
N LYS A 75 -2.52 -44.31 -8.47
CA LYS A 75 -1.93 -42.95 -8.42
C LYS A 75 -0.59 -42.94 -7.67
N ASN A 76 -0.54 -43.53 -6.48
CA ASN A 76 0.66 -43.54 -5.66
C ASN A 76 1.80 -44.32 -6.35
N LEU A 77 1.47 -45.47 -6.89
CA LEU A 77 2.44 -46.31 -7.65
C LEU A 77 2.95 -45.59 -8.91
N THR A 78 2.08 -44.85 -9.64
CA THR A 78 2.48 -44.00 -10.76
C THR A 78 3.59 -43.03 -10.35
N ASN A 79 3.36 -42.30 -9.25
CA ASN A 79 4.33 -41.33 -8.75
C ASN A 79 5.68 -42.00 -8.35
N GLN A 80 5.58 -43.07 -7.57
CA GLN A 80 6.74 -43.78 -7.03
C GLN A 80 7.59 -44.44 -8.12
N LEU A 81 6.95 -45.08 -9.07
CA LEU A 81 7.64 -45.69 -10.22
C LEU A 81 8.31 -44.62 -11.07
N MET A 82 7.58 -43.59 -11.46
CA MET A 82 8.07 -42.53 -12.32
C MET A 82 9.28 -41.82 -11.69
N MET A 83 9.18 -41.46 -10.40
CA MET A 83 10.27 -40.80 -9.69
C MET A 83 11.48 -41.77 -9.47
N SER A 84 11.24 -43.01 -9.13
CA SER A 84 12.32 -44.03 -8.91
C SER A 84 13.13 -44.31 -10.17
N THR A 85 12.50 -44.21 -11.35
CA THR A 85 13.10 -44.58 -12.63
C THR A 85 13.52 -43.37 -13.47
N ALA A 86 13.32 -42.16 -12.97
CA ALA A 86 13.71 -40.94 -13.67
C ALA A 86 15.18 -40.90 -14.04
N GLY A 87 15.50 -40.33 -15.19
CA GLY A 87 16.87 -40.15 -15.63
C GLY A 87 17.51 -38.92 -15.00
N ILE A 88 18.54 -39.09 -14.17
CA ILE A 88 19.24 -37.96 -13.57
C ILE A 88 19.90 -37.15 -14.69
N ALA A 89 19.50 -35.87 -14.84
CA ALA A 89 20.13 -34.95 -15.76
C ALA A 89 21.50 -34.49 -15.22
N ILE A 90 22.48 -34.45 -16.09
CA ILE A 90 23.87 -34.11 -15.78
C ILE A 90 24.31 -32.91 -16.65
N ASN A 91 25.24 -32.13 -16.12
CA ASN A 91 25.87 -31.02 -16.84
C ASN A 91 27.00 -31.52 -17.77
N GLU A 92 27.69 -30.64 -18.46
CA GLU A 92 28.79 -30.93 -19.38
C GLU A 92 30.01 -31.57 -18.69
N GLU A 93 30.14 -31.36 -17.37
CA GLU A 93 31.21 -31.96 -16.55
C GLU A 93 30.84 -33.32 -15.95
N ASN A 94 29.69 -33.90 -16.36
CA ASN A 94 29.10 -35.14 -15.84
C ASN A 94 28.68 -35.08 -14.36
N ASN A 95 28.49 -33.89 -13.79
CA ASN A 95 27.90 -33.71 -12.46
C ASN A 95 26.36 -33.63 -12.57
N PRO A 96 25.62 -34.23 -11.62
CA PRO A 96 24.17 -34.04 -11.60
C PRO A 96 23.80 -32.57 -11.38
N TYR A 97 22.77 -32.11 -12.06
CA TYR A 97 22.07 -30.87 -11.60
C TYR A 97 21.42 -31.08 -10.25
N SER A 98 21.26 -30.01 -9.49
CA SER A 98 20.63 -30.02 -8.16
C SER A 98 19.24 -30.67 -8.18
N PRO A 99 18.88 -31.51 -7.19
CA PRO A 99 17.51 -31.96 -6.98
C PRO A 99 16.50 -30.83 -6.86
N ARG A 100 16.90 -29.63 -6.38
CA ARG A 100 16.05 -28.44 -6.33
C ARG A 100 15.75 -27.86 -7.72
N LYS A 101 16.49 -28.28 -8.77
CA LYS A 101 16.26 -27.86 -10.16
C LYS A 101 15.60 -28.96 -11.00
N GLN A 102 15.87 -30.23 -10.72
CA GLN A 102 15.40 -31.35 -11.54
C GLN A 102 14.49 -32.35 -10.81
N GLY A 103 14.38 -32.29 -9.48
CA GLY A 103 13.68 -33.31 -8.70
C GLY A 103 14.39 -34.68 -8.81
N ALA A 104 13.61 -35.70 -9.08
CA ALA A 104 14.14 -37.04 -9.29
C ALA A 104 14.90 -37.22 -10.63
N GLY A 105 14.75 -36.23 -11.55
CA GLY A 105 15.32 -36.28 -12.89
C GLY A 105 14.29 -36.27 -14.00
N LEU A 106 14.69 -36.59 -15.22
CA LEU A 106 13.82 -36.60 -16.40
C LEU A 106 12.91 -37.83 -16.39
N ALA A 107 11.59 -37.62 -16.50
CA ALA A 107 10.64 -38.71 -16.61
C ALA A 107 10.86 -39.54 -17.85
N ASP A 108 10.90 -40.89 -17.70
CA ASP A 108 11.12 -41.84 -18.76
C ASP A 108 10.07 -42.95 -18.69
N ILE A 109 9.16 -42.94 -19.65
CA ILE A 109 8.05 -43.92 -19.72
C ILE A 109 8.58 -45.35 -19.99
N GLY A 110 9.64 -45.49 -20.81
CA GLY A 110 10.19 -46.78 -21.13
C GLY A 110 10.78 -47.47 -19.91
N ARG A 111 11.59 -46.75 -19.13
CA ARG A 111 12.13 -47.23 -17.85
C ARG A 111 11.03 -47.47 -16.84
N THR A 112 10.01 -46.62 -16.75
CA THR A 112 8.93 -46.75 -15.79
C THR A 112 8.05 -47.99 -16.04
N THR A 113 7.77 -48.33 -17.31
CA THR A 113 6.94 -49.48 -17.66
C THR A 113 7.70 -50.81 -17.75
N THR A 114 9.04 -50.78 -17.78
CA THR A 114 9.87 -51.99 -17.85
C THR A 114 10.56 -52.35 -16.53
N THR A 115 10.58 -51.44 -15.57
CA THR A 115 11.19 -51.69 -14.26
C THR A 115 10.52 -52.86 -13.54
N LYS A 116 11.31 -53.63 -12.82
CA LYS A 116 10.81 -54.67 -11.92
C LYS A 116 10.86 -54.27 -10.45
N GLY A 117 11.41 -53.12 -10.15
CA GLY A 117 11.46 -52.58 -8.80
C GLY A 117 11.29 -51.07 -8.72
N TYR A 118 11.00 -50.58 -7.52
CA TYR A 118 10.87 -49.14 -7.26
C TYR A 118 11.20 -48.85 -5.79
N ILE A 119 11.34 -47.55 -5.49
CA ILE A 119 11.63 -47.06 -4.14
C ILE A 119 10.36 -46.41 -3.56
N THR A 120 10.07 -46.75 -2.29
CA THR A 120 9.03 -46.05 -1.53
C THR A 120 9.62 -45.41 -0.27
N VAL A 121 9.00 -44.33 0.16
CA VAL A 121 9.29 -43.63 1.42
C VAL A 121 8.05 -43.72 2.30
N ASP A 122 8.20 -44.16 3.53
CA ASP A 122 7.11 -44.38 4.46
C ASP A 122 6.29 -43.06 4.65
N GLY A 123 4.99 -43.16 4.53
CA GLY A 123 4.10 -41.99 4.67
C GLY A 123 4.03 -41.02 3.49
N SER A 124 4.74 -41.32 2.37
CA SER A 124 4.77 -40.48 1.17
C SER A 124 4.31 -41.22 -0.09
N ASP A 125 3.58 -40.54 -0.96
CA ASP A 125 3.30 -41.00 -2.31
C ASP A 125 4.38 -40.57 -3.34
N ARG A 126 5.48 -40.01 -2.85
CA ARG A 126 6.62 -39.51 -3.63
C ARG A 126 7.90 -40.17 -3.22
N THR A 127 8.75 -40.45 -4.19
CA THR A 127 10.11 -40.99 -3.95
C THR A 127 11.09 -39.83 -3.80
N LYS A 128 11.09 -39.20 -2.63
CA LYS A 128 12.00 -38.11 -2.25
C LYS A 128 12.35 -38.19 -0.76
N LEU A 129 13.60 -37.91 -0.42
CA LEU A 129 14.14 -38.02 0.94
C LEU A 129 14.40 -36.60 1.46
N GLU A 130 13.42 -36.05 2.20
CA GLU A 130 13.46 -34.70 2.79
C GLU A 130 13.93 -34.79 4.24
N LEU A 131 15.18 -34.43 4.51
CA LEU A 131 15.87 -34.69 5.77
C LEU A 131 15.85 -33.53 6.76
N LYS A 132 15.25 -32.41 6.31
CA LYS A 132 15.17 -31.17 7.09
C LYS A 132 16.54 -30.56 7.34
N ASP A 133 16.62 -29.70 8.36
CA ASP A 133 17.86 -29.01 8.72
C ASP A 133 18.67 -29.73 9.79
N ASP A 134 19.94 -29.34 9.90
CA ASP A 134 20.91 -29.81 10.87
C ASP A 134 21.44 -28.60 11.68
N PRO A 135 20.64 -28.05 12.64
CA PRO A 135 21.01 -26.84 13.37
C PRO A 135 22.30 -26.95 14.16
N LYS A 136 22.71 -28.17 14.50
CA LYS A 136 23.95 -28.45 15.24
C LYS A 136 25.16 -28.68 14.32
N ARG A 137 24.93 -28.62 13.01
CA ARG A 137 25.98 -28.86 12.00
C ARG A 137 26.74 -30.17 12.19
N THR A 138 26.00 -31.25 12.53
CA THR A 138 26.54 -32.58 12.74
C THR A 138 27.13 -33.15 11.46
N GLY A 139 26.52 -32.84 10.31
CA GLY A 139 26.84 -33.37 8.99
C GLY A 139 26.51 -34.84 8.86
N VAL A 140 25.55 -35.34 9.64
CA VAL A 140 25.10 -36.74 9.60
C VAL A 140 23.64 -36.80 9.20
N TYR A 141 23.37 -37.48 8.09
CA TYR A 141 22.04 -37.52 7.47
C TYR A 141 21.54 -38.95 7.35
N GLU A 142 20.40 -39.25 7.93
CA GLU A 142 19.78 -40.56 7.91
C GLU A 142 18.63 -40.62 6.91
N MET A 143 18.69 -41.50 5.96
CA MET A 143 17.72 -41.71 4.89
C MET A 143 17.08 -43.10 5.03
N ASN A 144 15.77 -43.14 5.23
CA ASN A 144 15.02 -44.39 5.35
C ASN A 144 14.07 -44.56 4.17
N PHE A 145 14.19 -45.70 3.48
CA PHE A 145 13.32 -46.01 2.34
C PHE A 145 13.16 -47.52 2.17
N ASN A 146 12.18 -47.94 1.39
CA ASN A 146 12.00 -49.33 1.02
C ASN A 146 12.30 -49.52 -0.47
N VAL A 147 12.93 -50.62 -0.79
CA VAL A 147 13.11 -51.10 -2.15
C VAL A 147 12.15 -52.26 -2.37
N VAL A 148 11.23 -52.07 -3.31
CA VAL A 148 10.14 -53.01 -3.62
C VAL A 148 10.49 -53.80 -4.87
N ASN A 149 10.21 -55.13 -4.86
CA ASN A 149 10.36 -56.02 -6.00
C ASN A 149 8.98 -56.44 -6.53
N MET A 150 8.64 -56.06 -7.75
CA MET A 150 7.38 -56.44 -8.42
C MET A 150 7.51 -57.77 -9.19
N GLY A 151 8.71 -58.30 -9.32
CA GLY A 151 8.99 -59.52 -10.08
C GLY A 151 9.14 -60.78 -9.23
N THR A 152 9.26 -61.92 -9.91
CA THR A 152 9.39 -63.22 -9.25
C THR A 152 10.87 -63.65 -9.02
N SER A 153 11.83 -62.91 -9.59
CA SER A 153 13.24 -63.13 -9.39
C SER A 153 13.82 -62.12 -8.41
N ASP A 154 14.89 -62.49 -7.72
CA ASP A 154 15.62 -61.56 -6.86
C ASP A 154 16.12 -60.33 -7.65
N LEU A 155 15.92 -59.15 -7.06
CA LEU A 155 16.54 -57.92 -7.57
C LEU A 155 17.74 -57.55 -6.73
N VAL A 156 18.88 -57.32 -7.42
CA VAL A 156 20.13 -56.99 -6.76
C VAL A 156 20.62 -55.63 -7.21
N TYR A 157 20.78 -54.75 -6.24
CA TYR A 157 21.28 -53.40 -6.51
C TYR A 157 22.57 -53.11 -5.74
N ASN A 158 23.45 -52.36 -6.34
CA ASN A 158 24.59 -51.73 -5.68
C ASN A 158 24.27 -50.27 -5.40
N LEU A 159 24.21 -49.88 -4.12
CA LEU A 159 23.95 -48.52 -3.70
C LEU A 159 25.20 -47.67 -3.96
N SER A 160 24.97 -46.54 -4.59
CA SER A 160 25.92 -45.43 -4.75
C SER A 160 25.22 -44.13 -4.37
N LEU A 161 25.88 -43.22 -3.68
CA LEU A 161 25.36 -41.92 -3.30
C LEU A 161 26.24 -40.83 -3.92
N VAL A 162 25.59 -39.80 -4.48
CA VAL A 162 26.24 -38.56 -4.90
C VAL A 162 25.68 -37.45 -4.04
N GLY A 163 26.54 -36.91 -3.18
CA GLY A 163 26.21 -35.70 -2.39
C GLY A 163 26.82 -34.48 -3.04
N MET A 164 26.13 -33.38 -2.95
CA MET A 164 26.55 -32.07 -3.47
C MET A 164 26.06 -30.93 -2.62
N THR A 165 26.73 -29.79 -2.78
CA THR A 165 26.31 -28.48 -2.23
C THR A 165 26.59 -27.41 -3.26
N GLU A 166 26.23 -26.18 -2.96
CA GLU A 166 26.53 -25.05 -3.85
C GLU A 166 28.05 -24.81 -3.93
N SER A 167 28.52 -24.43 -5.10
CA SER A 167 29.87 -23.89 -5.28
C SER A 167 29.82 -22.39 -5.49
N VAL A 168 30.90 -21.70 -5.20
CA VAL A 168 31.03 -20.26 -5.39
C VAL A 168 31.84 -20.00 -6.65
N SER A 169 31.44 -18.97 -7.41
CA SER A 169 32.15 -18.56 -8.63
C SER A 169 33.60 -18.22 -8.34
N THR A 170 34.51 -18.71 -9.22
CA THR A 170 35.94 -18.39 -9.11
C THR A 170 36.28 -16.97 -9.55
N SER A 171 35.32 -16.26 -10.18
CA SER A 171 35.57 -14.92 -10.69
C SER A 171 35.37 -13.84 -9.65
N ASP A 172 34.51 -14.04 -8.67
CA ASP A 172 34.15 -13.00 -7.69
C ASP A 172 33.94 -13.48 -6.25
N ASP A 173 33.95 -14.79 -6.01
CA ASP A 173 33.65 -15.40 -4.69
C ASP A 173 32.30 -15.00 -4.03
N LYS A 174 31.43 -14.36 -4.79
CA LYS A 174 30.15 -13.78 -4.28
C LYS A 174 28.92 -14.48 -4.84
N HIS A 175 29.03 -15.07 -6.03
CA HIS A 175 27.92 -15.71 -6.71
C HIS A 175 28.05 -17.23 -6.70
N VAL A 176 26.91 -17.90 -6.63
CA VAL A 176 26.86 -19.36 -6.74
C VAL A 176 27.12 -19.76 -8.19
N ALA A 177 27.95 -20.73 -8.39
CA ALA A 177 28.25 -21.28 -9.73
C ALA A 177 27.22 -22.35 -10.10
N GLU A 178 26.95 -22.52 -11.42
CA GLU A 178 26.07 -23.60 -11.89
C GLU A 178 26.57 -25.00 -11.60
N THR A 179 27.89 -25.20 -11.61
CA THR A 179 28.53 -26.49 -11.30
C THR A 179 28.56 -26.70 -9.79
N PRO A 180 27.94 -27.75 -9.25
CA PRO A 180 27.92 -27.98 -7.81
C PRO A 180 29.26 -28.38 -7.26
N TYR A 181 29.53 -28.09 -6.00
CA TYR A 181 30.62 -28.70 -5.25
C TYR A 181 30.21 -30.13 -4.85
N ILE A 182 30.97 -31.12 -5.30
CA ILE A 182 30.70 -32.52 -4.97
C ILE A 182 31.27 -32.84 -3.59
N LEU A 183 30.36 -33.23 -2.71
CA LEU A 183 30.67 -33.59 -1.33
C LEU A 183 31.25 -35.02 -1.27
N GLY A 184 32.34 -35.17 -0.56
CA GLY A 184 32.82 -36.47 -0.11
C GLY A 184 32.00 -36.95 1.11
N GLY A 185 32.48 -37.92 1.81
CA GLY A 185 31.87 -38.40 3.02
C GLY A 185 31.64 -39.91 3.00
N ASP A 186 31.33 -40.46 4.16
CA ASP A 186 31.14 -41.89 4.35
C ASP A 186 29.67 -42.28 4.21
N VAL A 187 29.41 -43.36 3.49
CA VAL A 187 28.07 -43.93 3.28
C VAL A 187 27.99 -45.28 3.97
N LYS A 188 27.13 -45.40 4.95
CA LYS A 188 26.82 -46.67 5.64
C LYS A 188 25.43 -47.11 5.25
N VAL A 189 25.26 -48.38 4.89
CA VAL A 189 23.98 -48.97 4.51
C VAL A 189 23.62 -50.07 5.51
N GLU A 190 22.41 -50.02 6.06
CA GLU A 190 21.96 -50.97 7.08
C GLU A 190 20.61 -51.59 6.67
N PHE A 191 20.50 -52.89 6.92
CA PHE A 191 19.25 -53.61 6.77
C PHE A 191 18.37 -53.35 7.98
N VAL A 192 17.15 -52.91 7.74
CA VAL A 192 16.18 -52.60 8.80
C VAL A 192 15.10 -53.69 8.90
N GLY A 193 14.79 -54.31 7.76
CA GLY A 193 13.77 -55.38 7.74
C GLY A 193 13.30 -55.71 6.33
N GLY A 194 12.41 -56.67 6.21
CA GLY A 194 11.78 -57.07 4.95
C GLY A 194 12.32 -58.40 4.38
N SER A 195 11.92 -58.68 3.13
CA SER A 195 12.23 -59.93 2.43
C SER A 195 13.49 -59.78 1.55
N GLY A 196 14.68 -59.99 2.15
CA GLY A 196 15.95 -59.88 1.45
C GLY A 196 17.11 -59.65 2.38
N LYS A 197 18.21 -59.03 1.90
CA LYS A 197 19.39 -58.73 2.69
C LYS A 197 20.16 -57.52 2.19
N VAL A 198 20.99 -56.96 3.06
CA VAL A 198 21.98 -55.96 2.76
C VAL A 198 23.36 -56.45 3.14
N ASP A 199 24.31 -56.35 2.23
CA ASP A 199 25.73 -56.75 2.44
C ASP A 199 26.63 -55.62 1.91
N GLY A 200 27.16 -54.79 2.81
CA GLY A 200 27.83 -53.55 2.44
C GLY A 200 26.90 -52.61 1.67
N SER A 201 27.26 -52.26 0.45
CA SER A 201 26.44 -51.46 -0.46
C SER A 201 25.46 -52.28 -1.31
N LYS A 202 25.51 -53.60 -1.19
CA LYS A 202 24.69 -54.50 -2.01
C LYS A 202 23.37 -54.80 -1.32
N ILE A 203 22.27 -54.48 -1.98
CA ILE A 203 20.88 -54.69 -1.53
C ILE A 203 20.28 -55.80 -2.41
N THR A 204 19.83 -56.89 -1.79
CA THR A 204 19.08 -57.93 -2.47
C THR A 204 17.63 -57.94 -1.94
N VAL A 205 16.69 -57.80 -2.87
CA VAL A 205 15.25 -57.92 -2.58
C VAL A 205 14.75 -59.24 -3.17
N SER A 206 14.23 -60.12 -2.33
CA SER A 206 13.77 -61.46 -2.78
C SER A 206 12.62 -61.32 -3.80
N GLY A 207 12.63 -62.25 -4.77
CA GLY A 207 11.54 -62.40 -5.71
C GLY A 207 10.23 -62.80 -5.03
N ASN A 208 9.11 -62.38 -5.59
CA ASN A 208 7.76 -62.73 -5.12
C ASN A 208 7.42 -64.16 -5.49
N SER A 209 6.60 -64.84 -4.67
CA SER A 209 6.06 -66.14 -5.05
C SER A 209 5.03 -65.98 -6.18
N SER A 210 4.89 -66.98 -7.03
CA SER A 210 3.86 -66.98 -8.06
C SER A 210 2.48 -66.80 -7.44
N GLY A 211 1.72 -65.83 -7.89
CA GLY A 211 0.39 -65.51 -7.38
C GLY A 211 0.33 -64.51 -6.22
N THR A 212 1.45 -63.85 -5.89
CA THR A 212 1.49 -62.77 -4.90
C THR A 212 0.72 -61.56 -5.41
N ASP A 213 -0.21 -61.03 -4.58
CA ASP A 213 -0.99 -59.81 -4.85
C ASP A 213 -0.04 -58.63 -4.95
N ALA A 214 -0.37 -57.70 -5.86
CA ALA A 214 0.38 -56.44 -6.02
C ALA A 214 0.42 -55.60 -4.71
N ASN A 215 -0.43 -55.85 -3.78
CA ASN A 215 -0.44 -55.22 -2.47
C ASN A 215 0.58 -55.81 -1.49
N ASP A 216 1.13 -56.98 -1.78
CA ASP A 216 2.01 -57.75 -0.91
C ASP A 216 3.39 -58.03 -1.49
N TRP A 217 3.82 -57.20 -2.45
CA TRP A 217 5.16 -57.34 -3.06
C TRP A 217 6.29 -57.27 -2.00
N ASN A 218 7.27 -58.14 -2.19
CA ASN A 218 8.45 -58.19 -1.35
C ASN A 218 9.20 -56.86 -1.35
N GLN A 219 9.62 -56.42 -0.20
CA GLN A 219 10.40 -55.22 -0.03
C GLN A 219 11.49 -55.39 1.01
N VAL A 220 12.54 -54.56 0.88
CA VAL A 220 13.61 -54.44 1.87
C VAL A 220 13.65 -53.02 2.36
N LYS A 221 13.54 -52.84 3.67
CA LYS A 221 13.69 -51.54 4.32
C LYS A 221 15.18 -51.29 4.59
N VAL A 222 15.67 -50.16 4.09
CA VAL A 222 17.06 -49.77 4.13
C VAL A 222 17.18 -48.44 4.89
N LYS A 223 18.19 -48.35 5.76
CA LYS A 223 18.66 -47.11 6.35
C LYS A 223 20.03 -46.79 5.75
N VAL A 224 20.17 -45.62 5.15
CA VAL A 224 21.43 -45.07 4.66
C VAL A 224 21.83 -43.91 5.56
N THR A 225 23.03 -43.99 6.12
CA THR A 225 23.63 -42.88 6.87
C THR A 225 24.74 -42.27 6.02
N TYR A 226 24.60 -41.00 5.69
CA TYR A 226 25.60 -40.22 4.98
C TYR A 226 26.27 -39.26 5.95
N THR A 227 27.59 -39.32 6.09
CA THR A 227 28.33 -38.49 7.03
C THR A 227 29.35 -37.64 6.28
N LEU A 228 29.25 -36.35 6.34
CA LEU A 228 30.18 -35.40 5.71
C LEU A 228 31.56 -35.50 6.36
N ASN A 229 32.60 -35.44 5.56
CA ASN A 229 33.98 -35.38 6.05
C ASN A 229 34.30 -33.94 6.56
N SER A 230 35.46 -33.81 7.22
CA SER A 230 35.88 -32.53 7.80
C SER A 230 36.21 -31.45 6.77
N ALA A 231 36.63 -31.83 5.55
CA ALA A 231 36.94 -30.87 4.50
C ALA A 231 35.67 -30.25 3.94
N ASP A 232 34.63 -31.06 3.73
CA ASP A 232 33.31 -30.57 3.27
C ASP A 232 32.66 -29.65 4.27
N LYS A 233 32.68 -30.03 5.55
CA LYS A 233 32.16 -29.17 6.63
C LYS A 233 32.87 -27.82 6.65
N LYS A 234 34.21 -27.83 6.57
CA LYS A 234 35.02 -26.62 6.53
C LYS A 234 34.71 -25.77 5.29
N TYR A 235 34.49 -26.41 4.12
CA TYR A 235 34.10 -25.70 2.91
C TYR A 235 32.79 -24.93 3.12
N ILE A 236 31.73 -25.60 3.62
CA ILE A 236 30.42 -24.97 3.85
C ILE A 236 30.55 -23.88 4.90
N ASP A 237 31.16 -24.14 6.05
CA ASP A 237 31.29 -23.19 7.15
C ASP A 237 32.06 -21.92 6.76
N SER A 238 33.04 -22.03 5.86
CA SER A 238 33.83 -20.86 5.45
C SER A 238 33.18 -20.01 4.37
N ARG A 239 32.20 -20.53 3.62
CA ARG A 239 31.58 -19.87 2.48
C ARG A 239 30.15 -19.44 2.77
N PHE A 240 29.45 -20.16 3.63
CA PHE A 240 28.03 -19.99 3.86
C PHE A 240 27.72 -19.86 5.37
N PRO A 241 27.76 -18.63 5.90
CA PRO A 241 27.68 -18.40 7.35
C PRO A 241 26.39 -18.93 7.97
N TYR A 242 25.29 -18.90 7.22
CA TYR A 242 23.99 -19.42 7.68
C TYR A 242 23.77 -20.91 7.39
N GLY A 243 24.75 -21.57 6.78
CA GLY A 243 24.61 -22.95 6.31
C GLY A 243 24.29 -23.05 4.83
N MET A 244 24.25 -24.26 4.31
CA MET A 244 23.94 -24.50 2.90
C MET A 244 23.30 -25.87 2.71
N TYR A 245 22.70 -26.08 1.54
CA TYR A 245 22.06 -27.33 1.17
C TYR A 245 23.08 -28.48 1.10
N VAL A 246 22.68 -29.61 1.61
CA VAL A 246 23.33 -30.91 1.37
C VAL A 246 22.31 -31.78 0.65
N GLU A 247 22.53 -32.00 -0.63
CA GLU A 247 21.54 -32.58 -1.52
C GLU A 247 22.18 -33.57 -2.48
N GLY A 248 21.39 -34.31 -3.21
CA GLY A 248 21.91 -35.25 -4.20
C GLY A 248 21.00 -36.43 -4.46
N PHE A 249 21.60 -37.56 -4.80
CA PHE A 249 20.88 -38.75 -5.22
C PHE A 249 21.41 -39.99 -4.56
N VAL A 250 20.50 -40.79 -3.99
CA VAL A 250 20.73 -42.22 -3.72
C VAL A 250 20.49 -42.98 -5.03
N LYS A 251 21.46 -43.69 -5.55
CA LYS A 251 21.39 -44.49 -6.77
C LYS A 251 21.45 -45.97 -6.43
N LEU A 252 20.50 -46.73 -6.92
CA LEU A 252 20.50 -48.18 -6.84
C LEU A 252 20.81 -48.73 -8.24
N ILE A 253 22.07 -49.07 -8.46
CA ILE A 253 22.58 -49.60 -9.73
C ILE A 253 22.26 -51.07 -9.82
N ASN A 254 21.40 -51.45 -10.76
CA ASN A 254 21.03 -52.86 -10.94
C ASN A 254 22.25 -53.69 -11.43
N GLU A 255 22.50 -54.80 -10.79
CA GLU A 255 23.60 -55.69 -11.23
C GLU A 255 23.33 -56.32 -12.61
N ASN A 256 22.07 -56.58 -12.90
CA ASN A 256 21.66 -56.94 -14.26
C ASN A 256 21.53 -55.67 -15.11
N LYS A 257 22.48 -55.47 -16.02
CA LYS A 257 22.55 -54.31 -16.90
C LYS A 257 21.34 -54.17 -17.84
N ASN A 258 20.54 -55.21 -18.02
CA ASN A 258 19.31 -55.18 -18.81
C ASN A 258 18.07 -54.70 -18.00
N ASP A 259 18.21 -54.62 -16.69
CA ASP A 259 17.13 -54.15 -15.80
C ASP A 259 17.36 -52.69 -15.40
N VAL A 260 16.26 -52.01 -15.02
CA VAL A 260 16.31 -50.59 -14.69
C VAL A 260 16.98 -50.36 -13.34
N SER A 261 17.96 -49.46 -13.33
CA SER A 261 18.50 -48.87 -12.08
C SER A 261 17.58 -47.80 -11.55
N LEU A 262 17.53 -47.66 -10.22
CA LEU A 262 16.62 -46.74 -9.52
C LEU A 262 17.38 -45.58 -8.89
N ASN A 263 16.66 -44.51 -8.58
CA ASN A 263 17.22 -43.41 -7.81
C ASN A 263 16.15 -42.73 -6.90
N ALA A 264 16.63 -42.05 -5.87
CA ALA A 264 15.81 -41.16 -5.06
C ALA A 264 16.58 -39.86 -4.77
N PRO A 265 16.05 -38.69 -5.05
CA PRO A 265 16.65 -37.43 -4.65
C PRO A 265 16.59 -37.25 -3.13
N PHE A 266 17.60 -36.61 -2.55
CA PHE A 266 17.57 -36.20 -1.15
C PHE A 266 17.95 -34.75 -1.00
N LEU A 267 17.43 -34.14 0.09
CA LEU A 267 17.69 -32.75 0.45
C LEU A 267 17.77 -32.62 1.96
N ALA A 268 18.83 -32.01 2.43
CA ALA A 268 19.03 -31.54 3.79
C ALA A 268 19.57 -30.11 3.77
N PHE A 269 19.61 -29.48 4.92
CA PHE A 269 20.28 -28.21 5.10
C PHE A 269 21.28 -28.33 6.26
N TYR A 270 22.54 -28.04 6.00
CA TYR A 270 23.61 -28.03 7.01
C TYR A 270 23.65 -26.65 7.67
N GLY A 271 22.98 -26.51 8.79
CA GLY A 271 22.74 -25.27 9.54
C GLY A 271 21.31 -25.18 10.07
N ASP A 272 21.00 -24.09 10.70
CA ASP A 272 19.64 -23.77 11.14
C ASP A 272 18.87 -23.07 10.01
N TRP A 273 17.83 -23.74 9.49
CA TRP A 273 17.04 -23.18 8.39
C TRP A 273 16.32 -21.88 8.77
N THR A 274 16.10 -21.62 10.06
CA THR A 274 15.42 -20.42 10.55
C THR A 274 16.35 -19.23 10.76
N GLU A 275 17.69 -19.42 10.69
CA GLU A 275 18.69 -18.41 11.07
C GLU A 275 18.96 -17.38 9.97
N ALA A 276 18.80 -17.75 8.69
CA ALA A 276 19.06 -16.85 7.58
C ALA A 276 18.03 -15.71 7.53
N PRO A 277 18.44 -14.47 7.23
CA PRO A 277 17.54 -13.33 7.20
C PRO A 277 16.43 -13.49 6.15
N MET A 278 15.24 -12.98 6.46
CA MET A 278 14.12 -12.97 5.54
C MET A 278 14.11 -11.69 4.70
N PHE A 279 14.44 -10.55 5.31
CA PHE A 279 14.48 -9.27 4.65
C PHE A 279 15.91 -8.91 4.23
N ASP A 280 16.01 -8.35 3.04
CA ASP A 280 17.22 -7.69 2.53
C ASP A 280 17.46 -6.36 3.25
N LYS A 281 18.57 -5.70 2.92
CA LYS A 281 18.91 -4.38 3.42
C LYS A 281 17.76 -3.39 3.19
N THR A 282 17.63 -2.42 4.08
CA THR A 282 16.68 -1.32 3.90
C THR A 282 17.19 -0.29 2.90
N TYR A 283 16.29 0.45 2.30
CA TYR A 283 16.62 1.59 1.44
C TYR A 283 17.51 2.60 2.17
N TYR A 284 17.23 2.84 3.44
CA TYR A 284 17.96 3.78 4.28
C TYR A 284 19.39 3.32 4.58
N GLU A 285 19.61 2.02 4.82
CA GLU A 285 20.97 1.46 4.98
C GLU A 285 21.79 1.63 3.70
N VAL A 286 21.18 1.44 2.55
CA VAL A 286 21.84 1.61 1.24
C VAL A 286 22.15 3.08 0.99
N GLU A 287 21.18 3.97 1.14
CA GLU A 287 21.32 5.40 0.88
C GLU A 287 22.31 6.09 1.82
N THR A 288 22.33 5.71 3.10
CA THR A 288 23.27 6.28 4.07
C THR A 288 24.72 6.11 3.67
N THR A 289 25.07 4.98 3.07
CA THR A 289 26.43 4.73 2.62
C THR A 289 26.68 5.17 1.19
N ALA A 290 25.65 5.18 0.34
CA ALA A 290 25.77 5.55 -1.08
C ALA A 290 26.28 6.98 -1.26
N HIS A 291 25.86 7.88 -0.39
CA HIS A 291 26.17 9.30 -0.45
C HIS A 291 27.31 9.73 0.50
N ASP A 292 27.92 8.81 1.25
CA ASP A 292 29.06 9.12 2.10
C ASP A 292 30.39 9.09 1.31
N PRO A 293 31.02 10.25 1.08
CA PRO A 293 32.26 10.33 0.32
C PRO A 293 33.46 9.73 1.06
N SER A 294 33.34 9.41 2.34
CA SER A 294 34.39 8.77 3.14
C SER A 294 34.43 7.25 3.01
N ILE A 295 33.40 6.67 2.39
CA ILE A 295 33.27 5.21 2.18
C ILE A 295 33.67 4.89 0.74
N ASP A 296 34.63 3.99 0.55
CA ASP A 296 35.01 3.51 -0.76
C ASP A 296 33.85 2.76 -1.43
N ASP A 297 33.74 2.84 -2.78
CA ASP A 297 32.60 2.24 -3.52
C ASP A 297 32.44 0.73 -3.31
N ASP A 298 33.52 0.03 -2.98
CA ASP A 298 33.49 -1.38 -2.68
C ASP A 298 32.95 -1.71 -1.27
N ASP A 299 33.02 -0.72 -0.35
CA ASP A 299 32.56 -0.86 1.04
C ASP A 299 31.14 -0.31 1.25
N LYS A 300 30.53 0.31 0.22
CA LYS A 300 29.16 0.80 0.29
C LYS A 300 28.17 -0.35 0.46
N VAL A 301 27.21 -0.16 1.33
CA VAL A 301 26.13 -1.12 1.54
C VAL A 301 25.28 -1.23 0.27
N LYS A 302 25.08 -2.46 -0.18
CA LYS A 302 24.21 -2.76 -1.32
C LYS A 302 23.18 -3.80 -0.88
N ALA A 303 21.96 -3.69 -1.38
CA ALA A 303 20.99 -4.75 -1.24
C ALA A 303 21.47 -5.97 -2.04
N ASP A 304 21.25 -7.16 -1.48
CA ASP A 304 21.60 -8.42 -2.16
C ASP A 304 20.68 -8.66 -3.36
N TYR A 305 19.43 -8.19 -3.26
CA TYR A 305 18.43 -8.34 -4.30
C TYR A 305 17.62 -7.06 -4.54
N TYR A 306 16.94 -6.54 -3.53
CA TYR A 306 16.12 -5.33 -3.58
C TYR A 306 16.06 -4.67 -2.20
N ALA A 307 16.40 -3.39 -2.12
CA ALA A 307 16.35 -2.65 -0.85
C ALA A 307 14.90 -2.53 -0.36
N THR A 308 14.64 -3.00 0.85
CA THR A 308 13.30 -2.91 1.45
C THR A 308 12.93 -1.45 1.68
N THR A 309 11.85 -1.00 1.03
CA THR A 309 11.48 0.41 0.94
C THR A 309 9.99 0.60 1.20
N PRO A 310 9.58 1.39 2.21
CA PRO A 310 8.20 1.81 2.37
C PRO A 310 7.87 2.97 1.43
N TYR A 311 6.68 2.92 0.82
CA TYR A 311 6.18 3.94 -0.08
C TYR A 311 4.87 4.54 0.42
N GLY A 312 4.77 5.85 0.33
CA GLY A 312 3.53 6.59 0.50
C GLY A 312 2.93 6.99 -0.85
N LYS A 313 1.66 7.30 -0.83
CA LYS A 313 0.94 7.84 -1.99
C LYS A 313 1.02 9.36 -1.97
N TYR A 314 1.55 9.92 -3.05
CA TYR A 314 1.65 11.34 -3.27
C TYR A 314 0.93 11.69 -4.57
N TYR A 315 0.26 12.82 -4.62
CA TYR A 315 -0.38 13.45 -5.77
C TYR A 315 -0.77 12.51 -6.94
N TYR A 316 -2.05 12.33 -7.23
CA TYR A 316 -2.60 11.52 -8.36
C TYR A 316 -2.11 10.06 -8.47
N ASN A 317 -1.73 9.41 -7.38
CA ASN A 317 -1.23 8.02 -7.32
C ASN A 317 0.27 7.83 -7.60
N TYR A 318 1.08 8.87 -7.62
CA TYR A 318 2.53 8.67 -7.59
C TYR A 318 2.95 8.04 -6.26
N MET A 319 3.81 7.04 -6.35
CA MET A 319 4.37 6.36 -5.20
C MET A 319 5.75 6.93 -4.93
N ILE A 320 5.96 7.41 -3.72
CA ILE A 320 7.24 7.99 -3.29
C ILE A 320 7.80 7.18 -2.11
N PRO A 321 9.09 6.83 -2.11
CA PRO A 321 9.73 6.27 -0.92
C PRO A 321 9.60 7.24 0.25
N LEU A 322 9.15 6.75 1.39
CA LEU A 322 8.99 7.58 2.58
C LEU A 322 10.34 8.07 3.10
N GLY A 323 10.38 9.26 3.70
CA GLY A 323 11.61 9.85 4.24
C GLY A 323 12.58 10.39 3.19
N THR A 324 12.13 10.57 1.96
CA THR A 324 12.93 11.12 0.85
C THR A 324 12.16 12.19 0.10
N TYR A 325 12.83 12.87 -0.82
CA TYR A 325 12.24 13.88 -1.68
C TYR A 325 12.36 13.50 -3.15
N LEU A 326 11.27 13.58 -3.89
CA LEU A 326 11.22 13.35 -5.32
C LEU A 326 11.24 14.72 -6.04
N TYR A 327 12.37 15.10 -6.64
CA TYR A 327 12.49 16.42 -7.30
C TYR A 327 12.12 16.41 -8.78
N ASP A 328 12.09 15.25 -9.41
CA ASP A 328 11.71 15.08 -10.81
C ASP A 328 10.82 13.86 -10.99
N ILE A 329 9.53 14.10 -11.06
CA ILE A 329 8.50 13.05 -11.17
C ILE A 329 8.63 12.31 -12.51
N ASP A 330 8.95 13.02 -13.60
CA ASP A 330 9.02 12.44 -14.95
C ASP A 330 10.20 11.48 -15.12
N THR A 331 11.30 11.71 -14.40
CA THR A 331 12.51 10.88 -14.49
C THR A 331 12.65 9.91 -13.32
N SER A 332 11.74 9.94 -12.35
CA SER A 332 11.82 9.18 -11.10
C SER A 332 13.15 9.36 -10.37
N LYS A 333 13.75 10.55 -10.48
CA LYS A 333 14.97 10.91 -9.78
C LYS A 333 14.60 11.45 -8.41
N TYR A 334 15.11 10.79 -7.41
CA TYR A 334 15.05 11.26 -6.03
C TYR A 334 16.13 12.32 -5.82
N GLY A 335 15.78 13.40 -5.11
CA GLY A 335 16.70 14.51 -4.90
C GLY A 335 17.96 14.11 -4.13
N GLU A 336 18.93 15.03 -4.08
CA GLU A 336 20.17 14.86 -3.30
C GLU A 336 19.97 14.94 -1.77
N ILE A 337 18.71 14.93 -1.31
CA ILE A 337 18.40 14.86 0.12
C ILE A 337 18.47 13.39 0.51
N PRO A 338 19.45 12.99 1.33
CA PRO A 338 19.58 11.59 1.74
C PRO A 338 18.30 11.11 2.44
N ALA A 339 17.81 9.95 2.03
CA ALA A 339 16.69 9.32 2.69
C ALA A 339 17.04 8.99 4.13
N THR A 340 16.15 9.33 5.06
CA THR A 340 16.36 9.08 6.50
C THR A 340 15.16 8.36 7.08
N GLU A 341 15.44 7.27 7.81
CA GLU A 341 14.40 6.47 8.46
C GLU A 341 13.79 7.18 9.69
N ASP A 342 14.57 8.04 10.35
CA ASP A 342 14.19 8.74 11.56
C ASP A 342 13.29 9.98 11.35
N LYS A 343 12.99 10.32 10.09
CA LYS A 343 12.15 11.47 9.72
C LYS A 343 10.95 11.12 8.84
N ILE A 344 10.60 9.85 8.79
CA ILE A 344 9.44 9.42 8.02
C ILE A 344 8.18 10.07 8.59
N ALA A 345 7.44 10.77 7.73
CA ALA A 345 6.18 11.40 8.08
C ALA A 345 5.14 11.17 6.97
N ILE A 346 3.87 11.20 7.37
CA ILE A 346 2.70 11.13 6.49
C ILE A 346 1.68 12.18 6.91
N SER A 347 0.74 12.53 6.03
CA SER A 347 -0.26 13.57 6.30
C SER A 347 -1.63 13.16 5.75
N ASP A 348 -2.70 13.71 6.31
CA ASP A 348 -4.04 13.66 5.72
C ASP A 348 -4.38 14.96 4.96
N THR A 349 -3.40 15.85 4.82
CA THR A 349 -3.55 17.10 4.07
C THR A 349 -3.56 16.82 2.56
N LEU A 350 -4.45 17.47 1.85
CA LEU A 350 -4.54 17.32 0.40
C LEU A 350 -3.24 17.76 -0.29
N GLY A 351 -2.66 16.87 -1.10
CA GLY A 351 -1.40 17.12 -1.82
C GLY A 351 -0.15 16.65 -1.09
N ALA A 352 -0.26 16.20 0.14
CA ALA A 352 0.82 15.59 0.91
C ALA A 352 0.84 14.05 0.76
N ILE A 353 1.74 13.37 1.46
CA ILE A 353 1.83 11.89 1.44
C ILE A 353 0.70 11.29 2.28
N ASP A 354 -0.33 10.76 1.64
CA ASP A 354 -1.44 10.10 2.34
C ASP A 354 -1.10 8.63 2.64
N GLY A 355 -0.71 8.39 3.87
CA GLY A 355 -0.52 7.06 4.44
C GLY A 355 0.67 6.27 3.90
N VAL A 356 0.77 5.03 4.38
CA VAL A 356 1.71 4.03 3.86
C VAL A 356 0.96 3.13 2.89
N SER A 357 1.26 3.22 1.61
CA SER A 357 0.51 2.51 0.56
C SER A 357 1.04 1.11 0.34
N VAL A 358 2.35 0.95 0.32
CA VAL A 358 3.01 -0.33 0.08
C VAL A 358 4.39 -0.33 0.71
N VAL A 359 4.86 -1.51 1.13
CA VAL A 359 6.28 -1.75 1.38
C VAL A 359 6.78 -2.70 0.30
N LEU A 360 7.68 -2.23 -0.55
CA LEU A 360 8.40 -3.09 -1.50
C LEU A 360 9.54 -3.75 -0.74
N ALA A 361 9.41 -5.03 -0.46
CA ALA A 361 10.39 -5.74 0.35
C ALA A 361 11.25 -6.68 -0.49
N GLY A 362 12.57 -6.56 -0.35
CA GLY A 362 13.49 -7.58 -0.79
C GLY A 362 13.36 -8.80 0.11
N LEU A 363 12.53 -9.78 -0.27
CA LEU A 363 12.43 -11.02 0.49
C LEU A 363 13.45 -12.03 -0.02
N LEU A 364 14.44 -12.31 0.79
CA LEU A 364 15.45 -13.35 0.54
C LEU A 364 14.88 -14.76 0.76
N ARG A 365 13.73 -14.84 1.42
CA ARG A 365 13.00 -16.08 1.72
C ARG A 365 11.49 -15.83 1.67
N GLY A 366 10.72 -16.80 1.17
CA GLY A 366 9.25 -16.72 1.22
C GLY A 366 8.71 -16.96 2.63
N ALA A 367 7.54 -16.41 2.91
CA ALA A 367 6.80 -16.60 4.15
C ALA A 367 5.44 -17.26 3.90
N LYS A 368 5.04 -18.15 4.80
CA LYS A 368 3.70 -18.73 4.82
C LYS A 368 2.64 -17.67 5.14
N HIS A 369 2.98 -16.83 6.10
CA HIS A 369 2.19 -15.66 6.47
C HIS A 369 3.13 -14.48 6.61
N MET A 370 2.78 -13.36 6.00
CA MET A 370 3.37 -12.06 6.28
C MET A 370 2.36 -11.28 7.11
N ASN A 371 2.69 -11.08 8.38
CA ASN A 371 1.83 -10.38 9.33
C ASN A 371 2.26 -8.91 9.38
N PHE A 372 1.28 -8.04 9.22
CA PHE A 372 1.47 -6.60 9.36
C PHE A 372 0.74 -6.11 10.59
N SER A 373 1.35 -5.20 11.31
CA SER A 373 0.69 -4.53 12.44
C SER A 373 1.08 -3.06 12.50
N LEU A 374 0.09 -2.20 12.73
CA LEU A 374 0.29 -0.80 13.00
C LEU A 374 0.03 -0.54 14.49
N THR A 375 1.04 -0.04 15.18
CA THR A 375 0.98 0.22 16.62
C THR A 375 1.20 1.69 16.93
N ASP A 376 0.36 2.25 17.78
CA ASP A 376 0.55 3.55 18.36
C ASP A 376 1.69 3.48 19.41
N LYS A 377 2.80 4.15 19.16
CA LYS A 377 3.98 4.10 20.05
C LYS A 377 3.73 4.64 21.45
N ALA A 378 2.85 5.62 21.61
CA ALA A 378 2.59 6.24 22.89
C ALA A 378 1.73 5.37 23.81
N THR A 379 0.79 4.61 23.24
CA THR A 379 -0.14 3.76 24.01
C THR A 379 0.22 2.28 23.96
N GLY A 380 0.95 1.85 22.95
CA GLY A 380 1.17 0.44 22.63
C GLY A 380 -0.06 -0.28 22.05
N GLU A 381 -1.10 0.48 21.68
CA GLU A 381 -2.31 -0.07 21.08
C GLU A 381 -2.06 -0.46 19.63
N VAL A 382 -2.49 -1.67 19.24
CA VAL A 382 -2.47 -2.12 17.86
C VAL A 382 -3.74 -1.62 17.17
N LEU A 383 -3.57 -0.66 16.26
CA LEU A 383 -4.68 0.00 15.57
C LEU A 383 -5.16 -0.78 14.35
N TRP A 384 -4.27 -1.52 13.72
CA TRP A 384 -4.58 -2.24 12.49
C TRP A 384 -3.67 -3.47 12.35
N THR A 385 -4.21 -4.51 11.77
CA THR A 385 -3.47 -5.71 11.40
C THR A 385 -3.91 -6.22 10.04
N HIS A 386 -2.98 -6.80 9.31
CA HIS A 386 -3.24 -7.47 8.04
C HIS A 386 -2.36 -8.72 7.94
N VAL A 387 -2.83 -9.72 7.21
CA VAL A 387 -2.07 -10.95 6.96
C VAL A 387 -2.14 -11.27 5.48
N ASP A 388 -0.98 -11.28 4.82
CA ASP A 388 -0.86 -11.89 3.50
C ASP A 388 -0.45 -13.36 3.66
N HIS A 389 -1.20 -14.22 2.99
CA HIS A 389 -0.95 -15.65 2.99
C HIS A 389 -0.06 -16.02 1.80
N ASN A 390 1.07 -16.65 2.06
CA ASN A 390 1.97 -17.16 1.04
C ASN A 390 2.78 -16.06 0.32
N ALA A 391 3.45 -15.21 1.08
CA ALA A 391 4.39 -14.23 0.56
C ALA A 391 5.59 -14.91 -0.13
N LEU A 392 5.71 -14.66 -1.43
CA LEU A 392 6.76 -15.29 -2.23
C LEU A 392 8.11 -14.59 -2.02
N LYS A 393 9.18 -15.37 -2.05
CA LYS A 393 10.55 -14.86 -2.17
C LYS A 393 10.65 -13.95 -3.40
N SER A 394 11.37 -12.84 -3.28
CA SER A 394 11.69 -11.96 -4.40
C SER A 394 12.43 -12.72 -5.50
N PHE A 395 12.16 -12.39 -6.76
CA PHE A 395 12.73 -13.06 -7.92
C PHE A 395 13.00 -12.07 -9.06
N SER A 396 13.71 -12.53 -10.08
CA SER A 396 13.99 -11.72 -11.27
C SER A 396 13.17 -12.21 -12.46
N GLN A 397 12.54 -11.29 -13.17
CA GLN A 397 11.83 -11.57 -14.41
C GLN A 397 12.37 -10.69 -15.53
N GLY A 398 12.86 -11.32 -16.58
CA GLY A 398 13.42 -10.58 -17.72
C GLY A 398 14.62 -9.70 -17.38
N GLY A 399 15.37 -10.03 -16.31
CA GLY A 399 16.52 -9.25 -15.83
C GLY A 399 16.19 -8.13 -14.84
N SER A 400 14.90 -7.88 -14.57
CA SER A 400 14.49 -6.89 -13.57
C SER A 400 14.14 -7.58 -12.24
N PRO A 401 14.59 -7.07 -11.09
CA PRO A 401 14.19 -7.58 -9.79
C PRO A 401 12.72 -7.29 -9.53
N LEU A 402 11.99 -8.27 -9.01
CA LEU A 402 10.62 -8.15 -8.55
C LEU A 402 10.61 -8.33 -7.03
N PRO A 403 10.47 -7.25 -6.26
CA PRO A 403 10.33 -7.32 -4.82
C PRO A 403 8.99 -7.94 -4.43
N TYR A 404 8.89 -8.40 -3.20
CA TYR A 404 7.60 -8.69 -2.60
C TYR A 404 6.86 -7.37 -2.33
N TYR A 405 5.55 -7.35 -2.56
CA TYR A 405 4.70 -6.23 -2.18
C TYR A 405 3.29 -6.70 -1.81
N ASP A 406 2.70 -5.99 -0.88
CA ASP A 406 1.28 -6.04 -0.60
C ASP A 406 0.77 -4.60 -0.41
N TYR A 407 -0.37 -4.30 -1.01
CA TYR A 407 -0.97 -2.97 -0.90
C TYR A 407 -1.68 -2.85 0.44
N LEU A 408 -1.08 -2.11 1.36
CA LEU A 408 -1.51 -2.05 2.75
C LEU A 408 -2.77 -1.21 2.96
N LYS A 409 -3.00 -0.21 2.08
CA LYS A 409 -4.14 0.72 2.19
C LYS A 409 -4.23 1.37 3.58
N LEU A 410 -3.08 1.71 4.14
CA LEU A 410 -2.98 2.41 5.40
C LEU A 410 -3.20 3.91 5.18
N ASP A 411 -4.43 4.29 5.09
CA ASP A 411 -4.90 5.66 4.95
C ASP A 411 -5.09 6.26 6.35
N SER A 412 -4.45 7.39 6.53
CA SER A 412 -4.38 8.08 7.82
C SER A 412 -5.75 8.45 8.38
N SER A 413 -6.67 8.87 7.50
CA SER A 413 -8.01 9.30 7.87
C SER A 413 -8.89 8.14 8.33
N ALA A 414 -8.79 6.97 7.68
CA ALA A 414 -9.55 5.78 8.06
C ALA A 414 -9.09 5.20 9.40
N LEU A 415 -7.80 5.28 9.68
CA LEU A 415 -7.20 4.82 10.92
C LEU A 415 -7.32 5.84 12.05
N LYS A 416 -7.79 7.05 11.75
CA LYS A 416 -7.92 8.18 12.68
C LYS A 416 -6.59 8.48 13.39
N LEU A 417 -5.51 8.50 12.64
CA LEU A 417 -4.21 8.84 13.16
C LEU A 417 -4.21 10.28 13.69
N ILE A 418 -3.51 10.48 14.79
CA ILE A 418 -3.50 11.76 15.52
C ILE A 418 -2.29 12.57 15.08
N ASN A 419 -2.50 13.84 14.72
CA ASN A 419 -1.42 14.76 14.37
C ASN A 419 -0.35 14.84 15.47
N ASN A 420 0.91 14.94 15.09
CA ASN A 420 2.08 14.98 15.99
C ASN A 420 2.31 13.69 16.80
N ARG A 421 1.81 12.55 16.32
CA ARG A 421 1.95 11.26 17.00
C ARG A 421 2.73 10.25 16.17
N GLU A 422 3.55 9.46 16.84
CA GLU A 422 4.39 8.45 16.21
C GLU A 422 3.73 7.07 16.24
N TYR A 423 3.90 6.33 15.16
CA TYR A 423 3.38 4.99 14.93
C TYR A 423 4.49 4.08 14.41
N THR A 424 4.39 2.80 14.74
CA THR A 424 5.28 1.77 14.20
C THR A 424 4.49 0.85 13.27
N LEU A 425 4.95 0.72 12.05
CA LEU A 425 4.51 -0.35 11.14
C LEU A 425 5.52 -1.48 11.18
N GLU A 426 5.08 -2.67 11.56
CA GLU A 426 5.88 -3.90 11.54
C GLU A 426 5.37 -4.86 10.48
N MET A 427 6.28 -5.44 9.70
CA MET A 427 6.08 -6.61 8.84
C MET A 427 6.83 -7.78 9.47
N LYS A 428 6.14 -8.88 9.70
CA LYS A 428 6.74 -10.07 10.31
C LYS A 428 6.37 -11.33 9.55
N GLY A 429 7.37 -11.95 8.94
CA GLY A 429 7.18 -13.18 8.18
C GLY A 429 7.20 -14.42 9.06
N GLU A 430 6.27 -15.33 8.81
CA GLU A 430 6.25 -16.68 9.39
C GLU A 430 6.74 -17.67 8.35
N LEU A 431 7.80 -18.40 8.63
CA LEU A 431 8.29 -19.46 7.76
C LEU A 431 7.33 -20.66 7.75
N ASP A 432 7.09 -21.25 6.60
CA ASP A 432 6.39 -22.54 6.49
C ASP A 432 7.37 -23.68 6.85
N TYR A 433 7.87 -23.68 8.11
CA TYR A 433 8.85 -24.63 8.59
C TYR A 433 8.72 -24.88 10.08
N GLY A 434 8.79 -26.16 10.50
CA GLY A 434 8.62 -26.54 11.90
C GLY A 434 7.21 -26.30 12.45
N ASP A 435 7.08 -26.21 13.76
CA ASP A 435 5.83 -26.01 14.49
C ASP A 435 5.42 -24.53 14.56
N GLY A 436 5.51 -23.80 13.45
CA GLY A 436 5.26 -22.36 13.40
C GLY A 436 6.55 -21.52 13.56
N GLY A 437 7.58 -21.89 12.85
CA GLY A 437 8.98 -21.43 12.88
C GLY A 437 9.28 -19.91 12.86
N ALA A 438 8.25 -19.08 13.01
CA ALA A 438 8.40 -17.65 13.20
C ALA A 438 9.01 -17.27 14.55
N ALA A 439 8.86 -18.10 15.57
CA ALA A 439 9.24 -17.73 16.93
C ALA A 439 10.76 -17.65 17.17
N ASN A 440 11.58 -18.28 16.33
CA ASN A 440 13.01 -18.39 16.55
C ASN A 440 13.87 -17.60 15.56
N ASN A 441 13.31 -17.07 14.49
CA ASN A 441 14.06 -16.26 13.54
C ASN A 441 14.11 -14.79 13.98
N LYS A 442 15.25 -14.34 14.46
CA LYS A 442 15.46 -12.94 14.90
C LYS A 442 15.50 -11.93 13.73
N ARG A 443 15.49 -12.39 12.48
CA ARG A 443 15.63 -11.57 11.27
C ARG A 443 14.46 -11.75 10.31
N ASN A 444 13.29 -12.07 10.84
CA ASN A 444 12.08 -12.27 10.05
C ASN A 444 11.11 -11.08 10.11
N SER A 445 11.52 -9.96 10.69
CA SER A 445 10.71 -8.74 10.75
C SER A 445 11.48 -7.54 10.20
N TYR A 446 10.72 -6.66 9.60
CA TYR A 446 11.11 -5.31 9.26
C TYR A 446 10.10 -4.36 9.90
N SER A 447 10.57 -3.30 10.53
CA SER A 447 9.70 -2.28 11.11
C SER A 447 10.33 -0.91 10.94
N PHE A 448 9.49 0.08 10.80
CA PHE A 448 9.89 1.48 10.79
C PHE A 448 8.86 2.31 11.54
N ASP A 449 9.33 3.45 12.04
CA ASP A 449 8.50 4.44 12.70
C ASP A 449 8.15 5.57 11.72
N PHE A 450 6.94 6.11 11.86
CA PHE A 450 6.55 7.32 11.14
C PHE A 450 5.70 8.22 12.02
N THR A 451 5.69 9.51 11.69
CA THR A 451 4.89 10.51 12.40
C THR A 451 3.72 10.95 11.52
N MET A 452 2.56 11.13 12.13
CA MET A 452 1.45 11.84 11.50
C MET A 452 1.69 13.34 11.61
N ASP A 453 1.84 14.03 10.48
CA ASP A 453 2.19 15.44 10.40
C ASP A 453 1.30 16.17 9.39
N ASN A 454 0.38 16.98 9.91
CA ASN A 454 -0.62 17.73 9.12
C ASN A 454 -0.31 19.22 9.03
N GLU A 455 0.88 19.64 9.45
CA GLU A 455 1.26 21.04 9.54
C GLU A 455 2.39 21.33 8.57
N ALA A 456 2.16 22.23 7.62
CA ALA A 456 3.18 22.62 6.67
C ALA A 456 4.22 23.55 7.31
N PRO A 457 5.48 23.51 6.85
CA PRO A 457 6.55 24.36 7.37
C PRO A 457 6.22 25.86 7.30
N VAL A 458 6.70 26.60 8.28
CA VAL A 458 6.49 28.05 8.42
C VAL A 458 7.80 28.81 8.23
N LEU A 459 7.80 29.72 7.29
CA LEU A 459 8.88 30.69 7.13
C LEU A 459 8.71 31.80 8.19
N ARG A 460 9.58 31.82 9.21
CA ARG A 460 9.49 32.78 10.33
C ARG A 460 10.24 34.06 10.08
N GLU A 461 11.39 33.95 9.45
CA GLU A 461 12.27 35.10 9.19
C GLU A 461 12.89 34.98 7.80
N VAL A 462 12.97 36.09 7.11
CA VAL A 462 13.69 36.23 5.84
C VAL A 462 14.49 37.52 5.89
N SER A 463 15.75 37.44 5.54
CA SER A 463 16.59 38.62 5.38
C SER A 463 17.43 38.50 4.12
N TYR A 464 17.73 39.66 3.55
CA TYR A 464 18.59 39.80 2.40
C TYR A 464 19.97 40.31 2.84
N ARG A 465 21.02 39.65 2.37
CA ARG A 465 22.37 39.93 2.76
C ARG A 465 23.26 40.05 1.53
N LYS A 466 24.11 41.10 1.52
CA LYS A 466 25.12 41.34 0.49
C LYS A 466 26.50 41.21 1.10
N GLU A 467 27.36 40.41 0.52
CA GLU A 467 28.74 40.21 0.95
C GLU A 467 29.70 40.48 -0.24
N TYR A 468 30.85 41.11 0.05
CA TYR A 468 31.89 41.24 -0.96
C TYR A 468 32.85 40.07 -0.91
N ASP A 469 32.88 39.24 -1.96
CA ASP A 469 33.85 38.18 -2.13
C ASP A 469 35.21 38.74 -2.56
N SER A 470 36.16 38.80 -1.65
CA SER A 470 37.50 39.34 -1.91
C SER A 470 38.33 38.48 -2.84
N VAL A 471 38.01 37.20 -3.01
CA VAL A 471 38.69 36.25 -3.91
C VAL A 471 38.15 36.40 -5.33
N ALA A 472 36.80 36.31 -5.46
CA ALA A 472 36.14 36.50 -6.75
C ALA A 472 36.05 37.96 -7.20
N LYS A 473 36.35 38.93 -6.30
CA LYS A 473 36.26 40.40 -6.48
C LYS A 473 34.87 40.83 -7.00
N LYS A 474 33.82 40.19 -6.49
CA LYS A 474 32.41 40.49 -6.84
C LYS A 474 31.54 40.50 -5.60
N ASP A 475 30.41 41.17 -5.68
CA ASP A 475 29.38 41.12 -4.67
C ASP A 475 28.62 39.79 -4.80
N ARG A 476 28.36 39.16 -3.66
CA ARG A 476 27.48 37.98 -3.55
C ARG A 476 26.24 38.36 -2.76
N TYR A 477 25.14 37.82 -3.15
CA TYR A 477 23.82 38.12 -2.60
C TYR A 477 23.19 36.85 -2.03
N TYR A 478 22.67 36.93 -0.81
CA TYR A 478 22.10 35.80 -0.09
C TYR A 478 20.71 36.14 0.45
N ILE A 479 19.86 35.13 0.52
CA ILE A 479 18.67 35.15 1.32
C ILE A 479 18.91 34.22 2.51
N ASP A 480 18.85 34.78 3.71
CA ASP A 480 18.94 34.06 4.96
C ASP A 480 17.53 33.89 5.51
N MET A 481 17.15 32.67 5.83
CA MET A 481 15.80 32.29 6.23
C MET A 481 15.82 31.52 7.54
N VAL A 482 14.76 31.64 8.32
CA VAL A 482 14.47 30.77 9.47
C VAL A 482 13.19 30.04 9.19
N VAL A 483 13.30 28.74 9.05
CA VAL A 483 12.18 27.84 8.80
C VAL A 483 11.84 27.09 10.07
N TYR A 484 10.59 27.08 10.44
CA TYR A 484 10.06 26.29 11.55
C TYR A 484 9.18 25.17 11.01
N ASP A 485 9.27 24.01 11.63
CA ASP A 485 8.36 22.91 11.42
C ASP A 485 8.06 22.18 12.72
N ASN A 486 6.86 21.66 12.90
CA ASN A 486 6.47 20.92 14.09
C ASN A 486 7.16 19.55 14.18
N GLN A 487 7.57 18.98 13.03
CA GLN A 487 8.41 17.78 12.93
C GLN A 487 9.77 18.19 12.32
N TYR A 488 9.93 18.09 11.02
CA TYR A 488 11.17 18.42 10.34
C TYR A 488 10.91 19.05 8.99
N ALA A 489 11.28 20.31 8.81
CA ALA A 489 11.36 20.88 7.46
C ALA A 489 12.39 20.12 6.62
N MET A 490 12.07 19.81 5.37
CA MET A 490 12.89 18.98 4.51
C MET A 490 13.62 19.79 3.43
N ALA A 491 12.91 20.56 2.64
CA ALA A 491 13.45 21.22 1.46
C ALA A 491 12.83 22.59 1.19
N ILE A 492 13.60 23.43 0.53
CA ILE A 492 13.17 24.73 0.03
C ILE A 492 13.40 24.77 -1.49
N THR A 493 12.35 25.06 -2.25
CA THR A 493 12.42 25.19 -3.70
C THR A 493 12.15 26.63 -4.11
N PRO A 494 13.17 27.40 -4.56
CA PRO A 494 12.99 28.77 -5.00
C PRO A 494 12.40 28.81 -6.41
N ILE A 495 11.35 29.63 -6.59
CA ILE A 495 10.65 29.82 -7.85
C ILE A 495 10.41 31.28 -8.16
N ILE A 496 10.25 31.61 -9.44
CA ILE A 496 9.73 32.90 -9.91
C ILE A 496 8.42 32.65 -10.66
N PHE A 497 7.46 33.54 -10.45
CA PHE A 497 6.24 33.53 -11.25
C PHE A 497 6.47 34.27 -12.57
N THR A 498 6.33 33.57 -13.70
CA THR A 498 6.49 34.10 -15.05
C THR A 498 5.16 34.53 -15.68
N SER A 499 4.04 34.06 -15.08
CA SER A 499 2.68 34.52 -15.40
C SER A 499 1.78 34.30 -14.19
N SER A 500 0.53 34.75 -14.25
CA SER A 500 -0.48 34.49 -13.19
C SER A 500 -0.76 32.99 -12.96
N SER A 501 -0.34 32.14 -13.87
CA SER A 501 -0.58 30.67 -13.82
C SER A 501 0.66 29.82 -14.09
N SER A 502 1.84 30.45 -14.23
CA SER A 502 3.09 29.73 -14.55
C SER A 502 4.24 30.22 -13.68
N TYR A 503 5.08 29.31 -13.28
CA TYR A 503 6.30 29.59 -12.55
C TYR A 503 7.49 28.83 -13.14
N THR A 504 8.69 29.28 -12.82
CA THR A 504 9.95 28.64 -13.20
C THR A 504 10.77 28.37 -11.95
N PHE A 505 11.36 27.20 -11.86
CA PHE A 505 12.31 26.85 -10.81
C PHE A 505 13.62 27.58 -11.02
N LEU A 506 14.14 28.25 -10.00
CA LEU A 506 15.43 28.91 -10.05
C LEU A 506 16.60 27.94 -9.89
N THR A 507 16.42 26.91 -9.10
CA THR A 507 17.43 25.88 -8.89
C THR A 507 17.05 24.60 -9.58
N LYS A 508 18.03 23.87 -10.07
CA LYS A 508 17.82 22.55 -10.66
C LYS A 508 17.37 21.53 -9.62
N ASN A 509 17.84 21.66 -8.39
CA ASN A 509 17.51 20.80 -7.26
C ASN A 509 16.96 21.65 -6.11
N PRO A 510 16.06 21.10 -5.27
CA PRO A 510 15.66 21.75 -4.03
C PRO A 510 16.86 21.97 -3.10
N ILE A 511 16.76 22.98 -2.26
CA ILE A 511 17.77 23.29 -1.24
C ILE A 511 17.41 22.49 0.02
N PRO A 512 18.25 21.57 0.48
CA PRO A 512 17.94 20.80 1.68
C PRO A 512 17.98 21.68 2.94
N VAL A 513 17.03 21.49 3.84
CA VAL A 513 17.03 22.14 5.18
C VAL A 513 17.96 21.34 6.08
N SER A 514 19.26 21.55 5.90
CA SER A 514 20.29 20.82 6.65
C SER A 514 20.24 21.15 8.14
N GLY A 515 20.31 20.11 8.97
CA GLY A 515 20.27 20.29 10.43
C GLY A 515 18.88 20.63 10.97
N ALA A 516 17.82 20.31 10.23
CA ALA A 516 16.42 20.50 10.67
C ALA A 516 16.20 19.95 12.10
N VAL A 517 15.55 20.76 12.94
CA VAL A 517 15.27 20.46 14.34
C VAL A 517 13.80 20.11 14.50
N LYS A 518 13.50 18.98 15.16
CA LYS A 518 12.12 18.57 15.44
C LYS A 518 11.41 19.61 16.30
N GLY A 519 10.33 20.17 15.80
CA GLY A 519 9.55 21.20 16.47
C GLY A 519 10.34 22.48 16.72
N GLY A 520 11.29 22.83 15.85
CA GLY A 520 12.22 23.92 16.05
C GLY A 520 12.54 24.77 14.83
N ASP A 521 13.23 25.86 15.08
CA ASP A 521 13.70 26.79 14.06
C ASP A 521 14.98 26.29 13.43
N THR A 522 15.09 26.33 12.11
CA THR A 522 16.30 25.99 11.36
C THR A 522 16.68 27.13 10.44
N ALA A 523 17.93 27.60 10.56
CA ALA A 523 18.45 28.64 9.68
C ALA A 523 18.94 28.04 8.36
N VAL A 524 18.55 28.65 7.26
CA VAL A 524 18.96 28.28 5.90
C VAL A 524 19.44 29.53 5.16
N SER A 525 20.57 29.42 4.47
CA SER A 525 21.12 30.50 3.64
C SER A 525 21.19 30.03 2.18
N PHE A 526 20.65 30.84 1.30
CA PHE A 526 20.61 30.57 -0.13
C PHE A 526 21.29 31.70 -0.91
N GLU A 527 22.31 31.38 -1.72
CA GLU A 527 22.97 32.34 -2.59
C GLU A 527 22.16 32.56 -3.87
N ILE A 528 21.74 33.80 -4.10
CA ILE A 528 20.93 34.20 -5.27
C ILE A 528 21.74 34.95 -6.34
N THR A 529 23.05 35.11 -6.19
CA THR A 529 23.90 35.91 -7.04
C THR A 529 23.75 35.61 -8.54
N ASP A 530 23.69 34.33 -8.88
CA ASP A 530 23.63 33.86 -10.25
C ASP A 530 22.19 33.88 -10.83
N TYR A 531 21.18 34.16 -10.00
CA TYR A 531 19.76 34.19 -10.37
C TYR A 531 19.14 35.57 -10.39
N LEU A 532 19.95 36.62 -10.12
CA LEU A 532 19.46 38.00 -10.04
C LEU A 532 18.81 38.47 -11.35
N ASP A 533 19.40 38.13 -12.49
CA ASP A 533 18.85 38.49 -13.79
C ASP A 533 17.48 37.88 -14.04
N ASP A 534 17.28 36.61 -13.67
CA ASP A 534 16.00 35.91 -13.81
C ASP A 534 14.94 36.51 -12.86
N ILE A 535 15.32 36.84 -11.64
CA ILE A 535 14.43 37.44 -10.64
C ILE A 535 14.00 38.86 -11.03
N PHE A 536 14.93 39.65 -11.58
CA PHE A 536 14.66 41.05 -11.93
C PHE A 536 13.98 41.21 -13.29
N ASN A 537 14.23 40.31 -14.25
CA ASN A 537 13.78 40.51 -15.63
C ASN A 537 12.62 39.58 -16.02
N ASP A 538 12.55 38.36 -15.49
CA ASP A 538 11.62 37.35 -15.95
C ASP A 538 10.41 37.17 -14.99
N ALA A 539 10.51 37.63 -13.75
CA ALA A 539 9.41 37.53 -12.78
C ALA A 539 8.26 38.51 -13.15
N ILE A 540 7.03 38.02 -13.17
CA ILE A 540 5.82 38.85 -13.39
C ILE A 540 5.63 39.90 -12.29
N ILE A 541 6.08 39.56 -11.08
CA ILE A 541 6.14 40.49 -9.96
C ILE A 541 7.59 40.96 -9.88
N PRO A 542 7.90 42.20 -10.20
CA PRO A 542 9.27 42.68 -10.17
C PRO A 542 9.91 42.48 -8.80
N ASN A 543 11.14 42.00 -8.81
CA ASN A 543 11.97 41.73 -7.62
C ASN A 543 11.35 40.70 -6.65
N ALA A 544 10.42 39.88 -7.08
CA ALA A 544 9.77 38.88 -6.23
C ALA A 544 10.30 37.47 -6.50
N LEU A 545 10.62 36.80 -5.44
CA LEU A 545 11.03 35.41 -5.39
C LEU A 545 10.07 34.66 -4.44
N ALA A 546 9.60 33.51 -4.85
CA ALA A 546 8.80 32.68 -3.96
C ALA A 546 9.56 31.41 -3.56
N PHE A 547 9.24 30.87 -2.42
CA PHE A 547 9.81 29.64 -1.88
C PHE A 547 8.68 28.63 -1.60
N TYR A 548 8.73 27.48 -2.25
CA TYR A 548 8.05 26.31 -1.73
C TYR A 548 8.90 25.76 -0.59
N ILE A 549 8.27 25.47 0.53
CA ILE A 549 8.93 24.84 1.68
C ILE A 549 8.14 23.58 2.00
N ASP A 550 8.82 22.44 1.94
CA ASP A 550 8.25 21.12 2.11
C ASP A 550 8.80 20.46 3.37
N ASP A 551 7.97 19.70 4.09
CA ASP A 551 8.37 18.78 5.14
C ASP A 551 8.52 17.33 4.62
N TYR A 552 8.82 16.38 5.51
CA TYR A 552 8.96 14.96 5.15
C TYR A 552 7.63 14.24 4.90
N ALA A 553 6.49 14.85 5.22
CA ALA A 553 5.16 14.41 4.82
C ALA A 553 4.71 15.07 3.50
N LEU A 554 5.53 15.95 2.93
CA LEU A 554 5.23 16.79 1.76
C LEU A 554 4.05 17.74 1.98
N ASN A 555 3.81 18.18 3.24
CA ASN A 555 3.01 19.37 3.42
C ASN A 555 3.83 20.57 2.95
N SER A 556 3.21 21.40 2.13
CA SER A 556 3.90 22.50 1.46
C SER A 556 3.30 23.85 1.78
N ASN A 557 4.12 24.84 1.94
CA ASN A 557 3.72 26.25 1.95
C ASN A 557 4.54 27.05 0.92
N ILE A 558 3.89 28.06 0.37
CA ILE A 558 4.53 29.00 -0.56
C ILE A 558 4.64 30.34 0.15
N TYR A 559 5.84 30.89 0.11
CA TYR A 559 6.14 32.21 0.65
C TYR A 559 6.73 33.12 -0.43
N LEU A 560 6.11 34.28 -0.65
CA LEU A 560 6.61 35.29 -1.55
C LEU A 560 7.58 36.18 -0.79
N CYS A 561 8.79 36.33 -1.31
CA CYS A 561 9.82 37.22 -0.79
C CYS A 561 10.10 38.30 -1.84
N GLN A 562 9.99 39.55 -1.47
CA GLN A 562 10.33 40.68 -2.31
C GLN A 562 11.73 41.21 -1.96
N LEU A 563 12.61 41.25 -2.96
CA LEU A 563 13.97 41.71 -2.77
C LEU A 563 14.04 43.25 -2.69
N PRO A 564 14.92 43.81 -1.84
CA PRO A 564 15.06 45.24 -1.71
C PRO A 564 15.60 45.86 -3.03
N GLY A 565 14.74 46.49 -3.75
CA GLY A 565 15.12 47.22 -5.00
C GLY A 565 14.26 48.43 -5.25
N THR A 566 13.07 48.48 -4.69
CA THR A 566 12.13 49.59 -4.76
C THR A 566 11.69 49.97 -3.36
N LYS A 567 12.41 50.87 -2.71
CA LYS A 567 11.93 51.47 -1.44
C LYS A 567 10.64 52.23 -1.75
N GLY A 568 9.52 51.58 -1.53
CA GLY A 568 8.22 52.23 -1.44
C GLY A 568 8.07 53.06 -0.17
N GLU A 569 7.25 54.08 -0.19
CA GLU A 569 6.86 54.79 1.04
C GLU A 569 6.04 53.86 1.94
N PHE A 570 6.49 53.61 3.15
CA PHE A 570 5.80 52.84 4.17
C PHE A 570 5.72 53.70 5.44
N LYS A 571 4.53 54.14 5.80
CA LYS A 571 4.35 55.12 6.91
C LYS A 571 2.93 55.03 7.51
N PHE A 572 2.77 55.52 8.69
CA PHE A 572 1.41 55.81 9.25
C PHE A 572 0.94 57.17 8.72
N THR A 573 -0.30 57.17 8.23
CA THR A 573 -0.99 58.40 7.79
C THR A 573 -2.38 58.48 8.43
N ARG A 574 -3.00 59.64 8.47
CA ARG A 574 -4.30 59.81 9.13
C ARG A 574 -5.44 59.01 8.49
N THR A 575 -5.32 58.69 7.22
CA THR A 575 -6.39 57.96 6.49
C THR A 575 -5.85 56.66 5.84
N GLY A 576 -4.57 56.33 5.99
CA GLY A 576 -3.93 55.24 5.30
C GLY A 576 -3.70 55.50 3.80
N GLU A 577 -3.90 56.72 3.30
CA GLU A 577 -3.73 57.10 1.91
C GLU A 577 -2.42 57.87 1.71
N LYS A 578 -1.84 57.79 0.50
CA LYS A 578 -0.55 58.40 0.12
C LYS A 578 -0.45 59.88 0.42
N ASP A 579 -1.48 60.62 0.06
CA ASP A 579 -1.55 62.10 0.15
C ASP A 579 -2.05 62.59 1.51
N SER A 580 -2.35 61.68 2.42
CA SER A 580 -2.75 62.02 3.79
C SER A 580 -1.58 62.44 4.63
N SER A 581 -1.78 63.36 5.55
CA SER A 581 -0.71 63.81 6.47
C SER A 581 -0.23 62.65 7.34
N GLU A 582 1.05 62.61 7.62
CA GLU A 582 1.69 61.59 8.41
C GLU A 582 1.17 61.60 9.86
N LEU A 583 0.94 60.41 10.40
CA LEU A 583 0.50 60.22 11.77
C LEU A 583 1.71 59.81 12.62
N LEU A 584 2.28 60.73 13.36
CA LEU A 584 3.49 60.50 14.16
C LEU A 584 3.17 60.11 15.63
N VAL A 585 2.08 60.63 16.18
CA VAL A 585 1.68 60.42 17.57
C VAL A 585 0.19 60.13 17.63
N LEU A 586 -0.16 59.04 18.33
CA LEU A 586 -1.52 58.64 18.58
C LEU A 586 -1.85 58.77 20.07
N PRO A 587 -2.71 59.69 20.48
CA PRO A 587 -3.22 59.75 21.85
C PRO A 587 -4.26 58.65 22.06
N VAL A 588 -4.20 57.94 23.17
CA VAL A 588 -5.10 56.83 23.52
C VAL A 588 -5.37 56.86 25.04
N VAL A 589 -6.42 56.19 25.46
CA VAL A 589 -6.81 56.07 26.88
C VAL A 589 -6.56 54.66 27.38
N GLU A 590 -6.22 54.53 28.67
CA GLU A 590 -6.11 53.24 29.36
C GLU A 590 -7.40 52.40 29.15
N GLY A 591 -7.23 51.13 28.77
CA GLY A 591 -8.32 50.21 28.45
C GLY A 591 -8.81 50.27 26.99
N GLU A 592 -8.36 51.26 26.17
CA GLU A 592 -8.72 51.30 24.76
C GLU A 592 -8.03 50.23 23.93
N MET A 593 -8.74 49.88 22.84
CA MET A 593 -8.20 49.09 21.75
C MET A 593 -8.34 49.85 20.43
N VAL A 594 -7.24 49.95 19.68
CA VAL A 594 -7.19 50.70 18.40
C VAL A 594 -6.63 49.80 17.31
N ASP A 595 -7.38 49.69 16.21
CA ASP A 595 -6.88 49.02 14.97
C ASP A 595 -5.99 50.01 14.19
N LEU A 596 -4.71 49.66 14.06
CA LEU A 596 -3.71 50.51 13.38
C LEU A 596 -3.65 50.25 11.86
N ILE A 597 -4.22 49.18 11.36
CA ILE A 597 -4.19 48.81 9.94
C ILE A 597 -4.79 49.91 9.03
N PRO A 598 -5.94 50.53 9.36
CA PRO A 598 -6.51 51.59 8.52
C PRO A 598 -5.63 52.86 8.39
N TYR A 599 -4.64 53.03 9.25
CA TYR A 599 -3.71 54.16 9.23
C TYR A 599 -2.37 53.90 8.56
N LEU A 600 -2.12 52.64 8.17
CA LEU A 600 -0.92 52.22 7.52
C LEU A 600 -1.00 52.45 6.00
N TYR A 601 -0.07 53.20 5.45
CA TYR A 601 0.13 53.40 4.01
C TYR A 601 1.33 52.59 3.54
N THR A 602 1.16 51.85 2.47
CA THR A 602 2.23 51.22 1.70
C THR A 602 2.13 51.62 0.24
N ALA A 603 3.30 51.86 -0.38
CA ALA A 603 3.37 52.11 -1.80
C ALA A 603 3.34 50.86 -2.65
N ASP A 604 3.27 49.68 -2.04
CA ASP A 604 3.18 48.42 -2.76
C ASP A 604 1.83 48.30 -3.47
N GLU A 605 1.85 48.46 -4.79
CA GLU A 605 0.67 48.37 -5.66
C GLU A 605 0.04 46.97 -5.64
N THR A 606 0.77 45.91 -5.21
CA THR A 606 0.27 44.54 -5.10
C THR A 606 -0.70 44.37 -3.93
N VAL A 607 -0.60 45.23 -2.92
CA VAL A 607 -1.52 45.24 -1.77
C VAL A 607 -2.88 45.81 -2.14
N GLY A 608 -2.93 46.73 -3.10
CA GLY A 608 -4.12 47.36 -3.63
C GLY A 608 -5.06 47.93 -2.54
N GLU A 609 -6.39 47.93 -2.81
CA GLU A 609 -7.39 48.33 -1.85
C GLU A 609 -7.66 47.30 -0.75
N ASN A 610 -7.04 46.11 -0.84
CA ASN A 610 -7.24 44.97 0.08
C ASN A 610 -6.22 44.93 1.23
N ARG A 611 -6.09 46.04 1.97
CA ARG A 611 -5.25 46.12 3.19
C ARG A 611 -5.66 45.12 4.30
N GLU A 612 -6.85 44.54 4.17
CA GLU A 612 -7.39 43.52 5.08
C GLU A 612 -7.07 42.07 4.61
N ASN A 613 -6.21 41.91 3.57
CA ASN A 613 -5.81 40.60 3.12
C ASN A 613 -4.99 39.91 4.23
N ALA A 614 -5.45 38.76 4.69
CA ALA A 614 -4.77 38.00 5.75
C ALA A 614 -3.31 37.65 5.39
N GLU A 615 -3.03 37.44 4.11
CA GLU A 615 -1.70 37.16 3.59
C GLU A 615 -0.76 38.34 3.77
N TYR A 616 -1.22 39.57 3.43
CA TYR A 616 -0.42 40.78 3.68
C TYR A 616 -0.23 41.07 5.17
N LEU A 617 -1.27 40.89 5.99
CA LEU A 617 -1.20 41.11 7.44
C LEU A 617 -0.20 40.20 8.14
N ASN A 618 0.00 38.98 7.61
CA ASN A 618 1.04 38.05 8.09
C ASN A 618 2.44 38.48 7.72
N HIS A 619 2.61 39.39 6.76
CA HIS A 619 3.91 39.95 6.40
C HIS A 619 4.33 41.12 7.28
N LEU A 620 3.45 41.60 8.14
CA LEU A 620 3.71 42.72 9.03
C LEU A 620 4.14 42.26 10.43
N VAL A 621 5.35 42.60 10.82
CA VAL A 621 5.88 42.33 12.17
C VAL A 621 5.65 43.55 13.04
N TRP A 622 4.87 43.41 14.07
CA TRP A 622 4.47 44.46 15.00
C TRP A 622 5.25 44.32 16.32
N THR A 623 5.84 45.41 16.79
CA THR A 623 6.56 45.45 18.06
C THR A 623 6.16 46.70 18.86
N SER A 624 6.17 46.56 20.18
CA SER A 624 6.03 47.66 21.13
C SER A 624 7.32 47.86 21.88
N SER A 625 7.77 49.12 22.04
CA SER A 625 8.92 49.42 22.86
C SER A 625 8.67 49.21 24.35
N ASN A 626 7.40 49.09 24.77
CA ASN A 626 7.02 48.82 26.16
C ASN A 626 5.63 48.14 26.22
N GLU A 627 5.65 46.81 26.28
CA GLU A 627 4.43 45.99 26.32
C GLU A 627 3.63 46.14 27.65
N ASP A 628 4.23 46.73 28.68
CA ASP A 628 3.48 47.05 29.89
C ASP A 628 2.55 48.25 29.72
N ILE A 629 2.86 49.13 28.78
CA ILE A 629 2.01 50.29 28.46
C ILE A 629 1.04 49.94 27.34
N VAL A 630 1.55 49.43 26.22
CA VAL A 630 0.74 49.03 25.08
C VAL A 630 1.23 47.70 24.51
N GLU A 631 0.27 46.80 24.27
CA GLU A 631 0.51 45.57 23.54
C GLU A 631 -0.05 45.73 22.11
N VAL A 632 0.71 45.27 21.10
CA VAL A 632 0.26 45.30 19.73
C VAL A 632 0.37 43.91 19.12
N LYS A 633 -0.71 43.41 18.50
CA LYS A 633 -0.74 42.15 17.78
C LYS A 633 -1.50 42.31 16.47
N GLN A 634 -0.91 41.92 15.36
CA GLN A 634 -1.54 42.02 14.03
C GLN A 634 -2.19 43.38 13.76
N GLY A 635 -1.58 44.47 14.16
CA GLY A 635 -2.09 45.83 13.99
C GLY A 635 -3.09 46.29 15.05
N LEU A 636 -3.55 45.39 15.93
CA LEU A 636 -4.41 45.77 17.03
C LEU A 636 -3.59 46.20 18.25
N LEU A 637 -3.78 47.45 18.65
CA LEU A 637 -3.16 48.05 19.82
C LEU A 637 -4.09 47.93 21.03
N LYS A 638 -3.59 47.37 22.14
CA LYS A 638 -4.28 47.35 23.43
C LYS A 638 -3.55 48.23 24.44
N VAL A 639 -4.22 49.22 25.01
CA VAL A 639 -3.64 50.12 26.00
C VAL A 639 -3.82 49.52 27.40
N LYS A 640 -2.72 49.20 28.10
CA LYS A 640 -2.75 48.55 29.41
C LYS A 640 -2.64 49.51 30.56
N LYS A 641 -1.90 50.58 30.39
CA LYS A 641 -1.71 51.62 31.44
C LYS A 641 -1.20 52.95 30.84
N PRO A 642 -1.37 54.08 31.54
CA PRO A 642 -0.83 55.34 31.09
C PRO A 642 0.68 55.35 30.91
N GLY A 643 1.16 56.07 29.89
CA GLY A 643 2.57 56.21 29.59
C GLY A 643 2.81 56.47 28.09
N ARG A 644 4.08 56.42 27.72
CA ARG A 644 4.50 56.57 26.30
C ARG A 644 5.22 55.33 25.82
N ALA A 645 4.77 54.81 24.66
CA ALA A 645 5.44 53.70 23.99
C ALA A 645 5.53 53.99 22.48
N THR A 646 6.44 53.31 21.81
CA THR A 646 6.58 53.38 20.37
C THR A 646 6.14 52.04 19.78
N VAL A 647 5.22 52.06 18.86
CA VAL A 647 4.85 50.89 18.06
C VAL A 647 5.59 50.98 16.74
N THR A 648 6.28 49.91 16.39
CA THR A 648 6.95 49.78 15.11
C THR A 648 6.31 48.63 14.34
N VAL A 649 5.98 48.88 13.08
CA VAL A 649 5.61 47.83 12.15
C VAL A 649 6.70 47.70 11.09
N THR A 650 7.09 46.49 10.81
CA THR A 650 8.14 46.18 9.80
C THR A 650 7.54 45.26 8.76
N GLU A 651 7.65 45.62 7.49
CA GLU A 651 7.39 44.68 6.38
C GLU A 651 8.47 43.65 6.33
N LYS A 652 8.06 42.40 6.45
CA LYS A 652 8.94 41.26 6.68
C LYS A 652 9.95 41.04 5.55
N TYR A 653 9.60 41.41 4.34
CA TYR A 653 10.36 41.12 3.12
C TYR A 653 11.12 42.32 2.61
N GLU A 654 10.54 43.52 2.69
CA GLU A 654 11.22 44.73 2.24
C GLU A 654 12.05 45.45 3.31
N GLY A 655 11.82 45.09 4.58
CA GLY A 655 12.46 45.74 5.71
C GLY A 655 12.02 47.18 5.93
N ASN A 656 10.98 47.64 5.22
CA ASN A 656 10.41 48.95 5.43
C ASN A 656 9.78 49.04 6.82
N GLN A 657 9.96 50.15 7.48
CA GLN A 657 9.44 50.35 8.82
C GLN A 657 8.60 51.62 8.91
N ALA A 658 7.45 51.48 9.58
CA ALA A 658 6.66 52.63 10.03
C ALA A 658 6.64 52.66 11.56
N VAL A 659 6.76 53.84 12.11
CA VAL A 659 6.88 54.05 13.55
C VAL A 659 5.77 55.01 14.01
N LEU A 660 5.06 54.61 15.07
CA LEU A 660 4.02 55.40 15.67
C LEU A 660 4.23 55.54 17.17
N ILE A 661 4.27 56.78 17.64
CA ILE A 661 4.37 57.07 19.06
C ILE A 661 2.98 57.00 19.69
N ILE A 662 2.81 56.17 20.68
CA ILE A 662 1.55 56.05 21.45
C ILE A 662 1.70 56.87 22.74
N ASN A 663 0.72 57.76 22.97
CA ASN A 663 0.66 58.55 24.17
C ASN A 663 -0.59 58.14 24.96
N ALA A 664 -0.45 57.17 25.83
CA ALA A 664 -1.49 56.61 26.66
C ALA A 664 -1.78 57.50 27.88
N LYS A 665 -3.01 57.89 28.03
CA LYS A 665 -3.53 58.68 29.14
C LYS A 665 -4.36 57.84 30.10
N ALA A 666 -4.59 58.30 31.31
CA ALA A 666 -5.46 57.65 32.26
C ALA A 666 -6.93 57.78 31.82
N ASP A 667 -7.76 56.83 32.21
CA ASP A 667 -9.20 56.86 31.87
C ASP A 667 -9.90 58.14 32.32
N SER A 668 -9.47 58.75 33.41
CA SER A 668 -9.96 60.06 33.87
C SER A 668 -9.65 61.23 32.95
N GLU A 669 -8.79 61.04 31.92
CA GLU A 669 -8.44 62.02 30.91
C GLU A 669 -9.09 61.74 29.52
N SER A 670 -10.11 60.90 29.48
CA SER A 670 -10.70 60.38 28.25
C SER A 670 -11.27 61.52 27.33
N GLU A 671 -11.87 62.55 27.85
CA GLU A 671 -12.38 63.67 27.07
C GLU A 671 -11.26 64.39 26.29
N LEU A 672 -10.11 64.58 26.93
CA LEU A 672 -8.92 65.19 26.27
C LEU A 672 -8.37 64.34 25.16
N VAL A 673 -8.47 63.02 25.31
CA VAL A 673 -8.04 62.07 24.29
C VAL A 673 -8.97 62.02 23.11
N VAL A 674 -10.29 62.06 23.34
CA VAL A 674 -11.28 62.14 22.26
C VAL A 674 -11.09 63.40 21.40
N GLU A 675 -10.84 64.54 22.02
CA GLU A 675 -10.51 65.78 21.31
C GLU A 675 -9.18 65.67 20.51
N ALA A 676 -8.16 65.02 21.11
CA ALA A 676 -6.89 64.84 20.47
C ALA A 676 -6.96 63.81 19.33
N LEU A 677 -7.73 62.73 19.47
CA LEU A 677 -8.03 61.77 18.38
C LEU A 677 -8.77 62.41 17.22
N ALA A 678 -9.79 63.23 17.52
CA ALA A 678 -10.51 63.96 16.48
C ALA A 678 -9.60 64.97 15.75
N ALA A 679 -8.70 65.65 16.47
CA ALA A 679 -7.68 66.54 15.89
C ALA A 679 -6.61 65.79 15.09
N ALA A 680 -6.34 64.52 15.46
CA ALA A 680 -5.43 63.61 14.75
C ALA A 680 -6.10 62.97 13.51
N GLY A 681 -7.42 63.18 13.33
CA GLY A 681 -8.16 62.57 12.19
C GLY A 681 -8.46 61.09 12.37
N VAL A 682 -8.25 60.52 13.55
CA VAL A 682 -8.54 59.12 13.90
C VAL A 682 -10.03 59.01 14.16
N LYS A 683 -10.74 58.17 13.41
CA LYS A 683 -12.15 57.92 13.59
C LYS A 683 -12.34 56.70 14.50
N ASP A 684 -12.92 56.94 15.66
CA ASP A 684 -13.45 55.95 16.60
C ASP A 684 -12.50 54.95 17.22
N SER A 685 -12.55 54.88 18.54
CA SER A 685 -12.04 53.76 19.33
C SER A 685 -12.70 52.46 18.84
N VAL A 686 -11.94 51.37 18.88
CA VAL A 686 -12.39 50.05 18.44
C VAL A 686 -13.67 49.65 19.17
N ASN A 687 -14.74 49.42 18.41
CA ASN A 687 -16.01 49.02 18.96
C ASN A 687 -15.94 47.61 19.55
N GLU A 688 -16.15 47.45 20.85
CA GLU A 688 -16.16 46.17 21.55
C GLU A 688 -17.32 45.23 21.13
N LYS A 689 -18.11 45.58 20.16
CA LYS A 689 -19.25 44.79 19.68
C LYS A 689 -18.88 44.03 18.42
N LEU A 690 -19.49 42.86 18.27
CA LEU A 690 -19.40 42.06 17.04
C LEU A 690 -19.85 42.89 15.83
N GLN A 691 -18.99 43.05 14.86
CA GLN A 691 -19.24 43.79 13.62
C GLN A 691 -19.51 42.85 12.42
N SER A 692 -18.91 41.67 12.40
CA SER A 692 -19.14 40.69 11.36
C SER A 692 -18.97 39.27 11.90
N LEU A 693 -19.76 38.36 11.40
CA LEU A 693 -19.69 36.93 11.64
C LEU A 693 -19.87 36.23 10.30
N LYS A 694 -18.88 35.48 9.83
CA LYS A 694 -18.91 34.74 8.56
C LYS A 694 -18.29 33.36 8.78
N PHE A 695 -18.53 32.42 7.88
CA PHE A 695 -17.74 31.20 7.83
C PHE A 695 -16.37 31.49 7.23
N SER A 696 -15.32 30.98 7.83
CA SER A 696 -13.95 31.16 7.37
C SER A 696 -13.70 30.35 6.11
N ARG A 697 -13.08 30.97 5.11
CA ARG A 697 -12.65 30.29 3.89
C ARG A 697 -11.35 29.51 4.11
N PHE A 698 -10.45 30.05 4.92
CA PHE A 698 -9.09 29.53 5.07
C PHE A 698 -8.99 28.38 6.07
N GLU A 699 -9.88 28.33 7.06
CA GLU A 699 -9.83 27.35 8.14
C GLU A 699 -10.87 26.24 7.98
N THR A 700 -11.89 26.43 7.13
CA THR A 700 -12.90 25.39 6.89
C THR A 700 -12.26 24.19 6.21
N LYS A 701 -12.20 23.07 6.96
CA LYS A 701 -11.63 21.82 6.49
C LYS A 701 -12.77 20.84 6.19
N PHE A 702 -12.63 20.14 5.07
CA PHE A 702 -13.53 19.08 4.67
C PHE A 702 -13.00 17.76 5.22
N ALA A 703 -13.66 17.20 6.23
CA ALA A 703 -13.38 15.87 6.74
C ALA A 703 -14.19 14.86 5.92
N TYR A 704 -13.53 14.20 4.97
CA TYR A 704 -14.17 13.17 4.17
C TYR A 704 -14.21 11.86 4.94
N SER A 705 -15.39 11.25 5.03
CA SER A 705 -15.41 9.80 5.18
C SER A 705 -14.85 9.19 3.88
N ARG A 706 -14.19 8.04 3.94
CA ARG A 706 -13.64 7.35 2.76
C ARG A 706 -14.67 7.14 1.64
N ALA A 707 -15.97 7.13 1.97
CA ALA A 707 -17.05 7.05 1.02
C ALA A 707 -17.17 8.26 0.07
N ALA A 708 -16.59 9.38 0.43
CA ALA A 708 -16.79 10.66 -0.23
C ALA A 708 -15.69 11.12 -1.18
N GLN A 709 -14.58 10.40 -1.29
CA GLN A 709 -13.56 10.70 -2.29
C GLN A 709 -14.07 10.30 -3.68
N THR A 710 -14.87 11.12 -4.28
CA THR A 710 -15.39 10.89 -5.62
C THR A 710 -14.92 11.96 -6.58
N SER A 711 -14.89 11.58 -7.85
CA SER A 711 -14.42 12.31 -9.01
C SER A 711 -14.96 13.73 -9.21
N ASP A 712 -16.02 14.10 -8.50
CA ASP A 712 -16.57 15.47 -8.57
C ASP A 712 -15.71 16.50 -7.82
N ILE A 713 -14.73 16.04 -7.03
CA ILE A 713 -13.83 16.90 -6.26
C ILE A 713 -12.45 17.00 -6.93
N GLY A 714 -12.05 15.98 -7.69
CA GLY A 714 -10.68 15.82 -8.16
C GLY A 714 -10.27 16.54 -9.44
N SER A 715 -11.19 16.92 -10.31
CA SER A 715 -10.81 17.47 -11.63
C SER A 715 -11.05 18.98 -11.80
N THR A 716 -11.78 19.62 -10.87
CA THR A 716 -12.04 21.07 -10.90
C THR A 716 -12.12 21.66 -9.50
N GLY A 717 -11.60 20.95 -8.51
CA GLY A 717 -12.02 21.07 -7.12
C GLY A 717 -11.70 22.40 -6.46
N ASP A 718 -10.57 22.92 -6.70
CA ASP A 718 -10.03 23.96 -5.82
C ASP A 718 -10.77 25.28 -5.92
N VAL A 719 -11.18 25.69 -7.10
CA VAL A 719 -11.85 26.97 -7.31
C VAL A 719 -13.31 26.91 -6.85
N ASN A 720 -13.97 25.77 -6.96
CA ASN A 720 -15.37 25.62 -6.59
C ASN A 720 -15.58 25.56 -5.06
N TYR A 721 -14.60 25.05 -4.31
CA TYR A 721 -14.71 25.01 -2.86
C TYR A 721 -14.61 26.37 -2.18
N ILE A 722 -13.68 27.20 -2.63
CA ILE A 722 -13.53 28.56 -2.12
C ILE A 722 -14.80 29.37 -2.38
N ASN A 723 -15.44 29.17 -3.52
CA ASN A 723 -16.68 29.81 -3.87
C ASN A 723 -17.91 29.21 -3.15
N ALA A 724 -17.86 27.93 -2.76
CA ALA A 724 -18.97 27.26 -2.09
C ALA A 724 -19.25 27.77 -0.68
N LEU A 725 -18.26 28.26 0.05
CA LEU A 725 -18.44 28.81 1.39
C LEU A 725 -19.29 30.09 1.45
N GLU A 726 -19.42 30.82 0.34
CA GLU A 726 -20.33 31.99 0.25
C GLU A 726 -21.73 31.65 -0.28
N GLY A 727 -21.92 30.47 -0.87
CA GLY A 727 -23.16 30.06 -1.52
C GLY A 727 -23.72 28.75 -1.01
N GLU A 728 -23.19 27.67 -1.46
CA GLU A 728 -23.73 26.33 -1.26
C GLU A 728 -22.59 25.29 -1.23
N ILE A 729 -22.62 24.38 -0.23
CA ILE A 729 -21.80 23.18 -0.21
C ILE A 729 -22.67 22.01 -0.67
N LYS A 730 -22.16 21.20 -1.59
CA LYS A 730 -22.84 20.00 -2.09
C LYS A 730 -22.17 18.78 -1.50
N MET A 731 -22.95 17.89 -0.91
CA MET A 731 -22.49 16.69 -0.21
C MET A 731 -23.32 15.48 -0.63
N TYR A 732 -22.81 14.29 -0.30
CA TYR A 732 -23.57 13.03 -0.38
C TYR A 732 -23.92 12.54 1.03
N PRO A 733 -24.93 11.68 1.20
CA PRO A 733 -25.27 11.12 2.51
C PRO A 733 -24.08 10.42 3.17
N GLY A 734 -23.85 10.71 4.45
CA GLY A 734 -22.72 10.18 5.24
C GLY A 734 -21.44 11.02 5.19
N GLU A 735 -21.38 12.02 4.31
CA GLU A 735 -20.25 12.94 4.26
C GLU A 735 -20.27 13.94 5.40
N ARG A 736 -19.07 14.36 5.82
CA ARG A 736 -18.88 15.34 6.88
C ARG A 736 -17.98 16.46 6.43
N VAL A 737 -18.24 17.67 6.91
CA VAL A 737 -17.40 18.84 6.69
C VAL A 737 -17.30 19.66 7.98
N GLN A 738 -16.08 20.05 8.35
CA GLN A 738 -15.86 20.96 9.47
C GLN A 738 -15.97 22.40 8.97
N LEU A 739 -16.90 23.16 9.55
CA LEU A 739 -17.04 24.60 9.34
C LEU A 739 -16.30 25.34 10.46
N PHE A 740 -15.53 26.35 10.06
CA PHE A 740 -14.90 27.29 10.99
C PHE A 740 -15.49 28.69 10.75
N GLU A 741 -15.46 29.49 11.78
CA GLU A 741 -16.00 30.86 11.76
C GLU A 741 -14.86 31.88 11.62
N GLN A 742 -15.22 33.02 11.01
CA GLN A 742 -14.42 34.24 11.04
C GLN A 742 -15.19 35.30 11.76
N ILE A 743 -14.66 35.78 12.88
CA ILE A 743 -15.24 36.83 13.69
C ILE A 743 -14.47 38.11 13.46
N LYS A 744 -15.18 39.18 13.19
CA LYS A 744 -14.60 40.55 13.17
C LYS A 744 -15.30 41.47 14.16
N PRO A 745 -14.54 42.21 14.93
CA PRO A 745 -13.09 42.04 15.14
C PRO A 745 -12.78 40.76 15.90
N TRP A 746 -11.65 40.14 15.64
CA TRP A 746 -11.27 38.81 16.19
C TRP A 746 -11.14 38.82 17.72
N TYR A 747 -10.72 39.92 18.30
CA TYR A 747 -10.50 40.09 19.74
C TYR A 747 -11.77 40.07 20.58
N VAL A 748 -12.97 40.19 19.96
CA VAL A 748 -14.24 40.01 20.69
C VAL A 748 -14.69 38.56 20.72
N ALA A 749 -13.95 37.61 20.08
CA ALA A 749 -14.36 36.22 20.00
C ALA A 749 -14.66 35.61 21.38
N ASP A 750 -13.78 35.84 22.36
CA ASP A 750 -13.92 35.31 23.71
C ASP A 750 -15.17 35.79 24.45
N ARG A 751 -15.74 36.91 24.01
CA ARG A 751 -16.96 37.49 24.57
C ARG A 751 -18.21 36.76 24.10
N TYR A 752 -18.16 36.07 22.99
CA TYR A 752 -19.33 35.44 22.39
C TYR A 752 -19.27 33.94 22.50
N GLU A 753 -20.42 33.33 22.79
CA GLU A 753 -20.66 31.90 22.62
C GLU A 753 -21.29 31.70 21.25
N LEU A 754 -20.72 30.80 20.48
CA LEU A 754 -21.17 30.48 19.13
C LEU A 754 -22.08 29.27 19.16
N THR A 755 -23.19 29.36 18.44
CA THR A 755 -24.16 28.26 18.35
C THR A 755 -24.49 28.00 16.91
N TYR A 756 -24.22 26.76 16.49
CA TYR A 756 -24.58 26.24 15.19
C TYR A 756 -26.00 25.65 15.23
N SER A 757 -26.73 25.79 14.16
CA SER A 757 -28.04 25.15 13.98
C SER A 757 -28.30 24.75 12.54
N SER A 758 -29.00 23.64 12.35
CA SER A 758 -29.50 23.21 11.05
C SER A 758 -30.98 23.50 10.93
N GLY A 759 -31.38 24.04 9.79
CA GLY A 759 -32.78 24.30 9.47
C GLY A 759 -33.61 23.03 9.21
N ASN A 760 -32.96 21.94 8.88
CA ASN A 760 -33.59 20.64 8.66
C ASN A 760 -32.61 19.50 9.06
N THR A 761 -32.76 19.00 10.28
CA THR A 761 -31.88 17.98 10.86
C THR A 761 -32.08 16.61 10.26
N ASP A 762 -33.18 16.32 9.56
CA ASP A 762 -33.40 15.05 8.84
C ASP A 762 -32.58 15.00 7.54
N LYS A 763 -32.10 16.15 7.08
CA LYS A 763 -31.27 16.26 5.86
C LYS A 763 -29.83 16.53 6.17
N VAL A 764 -29.57 17.42 7.14
CA VAL A 764 -28.20 17.82 7.52
C VAL A 764 -28.16 18.07 9.01
N LYS A 765 -27.26 17.41 9.71
CA LYS A 765 -26.96 17.69 11.13
C LYS A 765 -25.73 18.60 11.22
N VAL A 766 -25.63 19.33 12.32
CA VAL A 766 -24.44 20.10 12.67
C VAL A 766 -24.17 19.93 14.17
N SER A 767 -22.94 19.72 14.54
CA SER A 767 -22.47 19.61 15.92
C SER A 767 -22.34 21.00 16.58
N GLU A 768 -22.15 21.02 17.88
CA GLU A 768 -21.83 22.24 18.63
C GLU A 768 -20.50 22.86 18.21
N THR A 769 -19.59 22.07 17.63
CA THR A 769 -18.27 22.50 17.16
C THR A 769 -18.25 22.86 15.69
N GLY A 770 -19.39 22.80 14.97
CA GLY A 770 -19.49 23.15 13.56
C GLY A 770 -19.20 22.01 12.58
N GLU A 771 -19.08 20.76 13.06
CA GLU A 771 -19.01 19.60 12.15
C GLU A 771 -20.41 19.36 11.56
N VAL A 772 -20.50 19.43 10.24
CA VAL A 772 -21.73 19.19 9.47
C VAL A 772 -21.73 17.78 8.94
N GLU A 773 -22.83 17.05 9.11
CA GLU A 773 -23.06 15.71 8.60
C GLU A 773 -24.24 15.69 7.64
N ALA A 774 -24.03 15.21 6.42
CA ALA A 774 -25.08 14.98 5.43
C ALA A 774 -25.84 13.69 5.75
N ILE A 775 -27.16 13.77 6.00
CA ILE A 775 -27.97 12.63 6.43
C ILE A 775 -28.73 12.01 5.27
N ALA A 776 -29.51 12.81 4.53
CA ALA A 776 -30.36 12.31 3.46
C ALA A 776 -30.53 13.38 2.38
N GLU A 777 -30.83 12.94 1.15
CA GLU A 777 -31.06 13.81 0.00
C GLU A 777 -32.01 14.98 0.32
N GLY A 778 -31.62 16.17 -0.10
CA GLY A 778 -32.35 17.42 0.13
C GLY A 778 -31.41 18.56 0.46
N SER A 779 -31.94 19.59 1.13
CA SER A 779 -31.08 20.69 1.54
C SER A 779 -31.45 21.24 2.91
N SER A 780 -30.47 21.79 3.59
CA SER A 780 -30.64 22.55 4.81
C SER A 780 -29.72 23.77 4.81
N ARG A 781 -30.10 24.76 5.61
CA ARG A 781 -29.28 25.93 5.88
C ARG A 781 -28.67 25.79 7.27
N ILE A 782 -27.36 25.81 7.33
CA ILE A 782 -26.63 25.89 8.59
C ILE A 782 -26.52 27.36 8.96
N THR A 783 -26.91 27.71 10.18
CA THR A 783 -26.87 29.06 10.71
C THR A 783 -25.98 29.10 11.94
N LEU A 784 -25.08 30.09 11.99
CA LEU A 784 -24.20 30.38 13.10
C LEU A 784 -24.66 31.67 13.77
N VAL A 785 -24.88 31.64 15.07
CA VAL A 785 -25.32 32.75 15.90
C VAL A 785 -24.32 32.98 17.03
N ALA A 786 -23.90 34.21 17.22
CA ALA A 786 -23.09 34.61 18.35
C ALA A 786 -23.99 35.17 19.49
N LYS A 787 -23.78 34.64 20.69
CA LYS A 787 -24.51 35.07 21.90
C LYS A 787 -23.50 35.70 22.87
N ASP A 788 -23.79 36.92 23.30
CA ASP A 788 -22.93 37.61 24.26
C ASP A 788 -22.98 36.91 25.62
N LYS A 789 -21.81 36.42 26.09
CA LYS A 789 -21.68 35.69 27.36
C LYS A 789 -22.05 36.53 28.59
N THR A 790 -21.92 37.85 28.49
CA THR A 790 -22.20 38.77 29.61
C THR A 790 -23.67 39.11 29.71
N THR A 791 -24.32 39.41 28.58
CA THR A 791 -25.71 39.82 28.55
C THR A 791 -26.68 38.67 28.30
N GLY A 792 -26.20 37.58 27.74
CA GLY A 792 -27.00 36.43 27.31
C GLY A 792 -27.84 36.74 26.06
N GLU A 793 -27.69 37.89 25.41
CA GLU A 793 -28.42 38.26 24.20
C GLU A 793 -27.74 37.75 22.96
N ALA A 794 -28.57 37.25 22.02
CA ALA A 794 -28.07 36.83 20.70
C ALA A 794 -27.78 38.06 19.82
N SER A 795 -26.66 38.04 19.13
CA SER A 795 -26.33 39.06 18.13
C SER A 795 -27.31 39.01 16.95
N LYS A 796 -27.58 40.17 16.39
CA LYS A 796 -28.35 40.29 15.12
C LYS A 796 -27.47 39.88 13.91
N ILE A 797 -26.15 39.81 14.08
CA ILE A 797 -25.21 39.42 13.06
C ILE A 797 -25.09 37.90 13.11
N THR A 798 -25.41 37.23 12.00
CA THR A 798 -25.38 35.77 11.87
C THR A 798 -24.66 35.39 10.59
N ALA A 799 -24.04 34.22 10.57
CA ALA A 799 -23.55 33.62 9.34
C ALA A 799 -24.48 32.49 8.92
N SER A 800 -24.63 32.25 7.63
CA SER A 800 -25.35 31.06 7.14
C SER A 800 -24.82 30.54 5.83
N ILE A 801 -24.88 29.23 5.68
CA ILE A 801 -24.48 28.53 4.46
C ILE A 801 -25.53 27.48 4.09
N LYS A 802 -25.77 27.27 2.81
CA LYS A 802 -26.66 26.23 2.32
C LYS A 802 -25.90 24.97 2.11
N ILE A 803 -26.36 23.86 2.63
CA ILE A 803 -25.87 22.51 2.36
C ILE A 803 -26.92 21.81 1.51
N THR A 804 -26.53 21.26 0.38
CA THR A 804 -27.36 20.42 -0.48
C THR A 804 -26.80 19.01 -0.52
N VAL A 805 -27.61 18.07 -0.07
CA VAL A 805 -27.29 16.64 -0.11
C VAL A 805 -27.89 16.07 -1.39
N LYS A 806 -27.01 15.59 -2.27
CA LYS A 806 -27.37 14.97 -3.54
C LYS A 806 -27.91 13.56 -3.32
N SER A 807 -28.67 13.02 -4.30
CA SER A 807 -29.02 11.60 -4.33
C SER A 807 -27.74 10.73 -4.30
N PRO A 808 -27.67 9.71 -3.44
CA PRO A 808 -26.53 8.79 -3.43
C PRO A 808 -26.49 7.89 -4.66
N PHE A 809 -27.58 7.80 -5.42
CA PHE A 809 -27.67 6.97 -6.62
C PHE A 809 -27.37 7.80 -7.87
N VAL A 810 -26.31 7.43 -8.59
CA VAL A 810 -25.97 8.00 -9.88
C VAL A 810 -26.44 7.04 -10.96
N ILE A 811 -27.50 7.40 -11.66
CA ILE A 811 -28.15 6.56 -12.65
C ILE A 811 -28.06 7.21 -14.02
N GLU A 812 -27.57 6.47 -15.03
CA GLU A 812 -27.48 6.89 -16.42
C GLU A 812 -27.91 5.76 -17.35
N ASN A 813 -28.72 6.06 -18.33
CA ASN A 813 -29.15 5.08 -19.33
C ASN A 813 -29.67 3.76 -18.73
N ARG A 814 -30.50 3.83 -17.68
CA ARG A 814 -31.08 2.69 -16.96
C ARG A 814 -30.01 1.82 -16.24
N THR A 815 -28.82 2.35 -16.00
CA THR A 815 -27.74 1.71 -15.28
C THR A 815 -27.43 2.48 -14.02
N LEU A 816 -27.42 1.82 -12.85
CA LEU A 816 -26.85 2.39 -11.64
C LEU A 816 -25.33 2.38 -11.79
N ILE A 817 -24.75 3.51 -12.14
CA ILE A 817 -23.29 3.60 -12.37
C ILE A 817 -22.48 3.85 -11.10
N ALA A 818 -23.07 4.45 -10.06
CA ALA A 818 -22.40 4.58 -8.77
C ALA A 818 -23.40 4.75 -7.63
N TYR A 819 -23.08 4.20 -6.49
CA TYR A 819 -23.73 4.48 -5.21
C TYR A 819 -22.73 5.23 -4.29
N LYS A 820 -23.12 6.44 -3.87
CA LYS A 820 -22.30 7.39 -3.10
C LYS A 820 -22.88 7.64 -1.70
N GLY A 821 -23.20 6.56 -0.99
CA GLY A 821 -23.78 6.64 0.35
C GLY A 821 -23.28 5.54 1.27
N THR A 822 -23.68 5.61 2.53
CA THR A 822 -23.34 4.63 3.58
C THR A 822 -24.54 3.75 4.01
N GLY A 823 -25.66 3.86 3.29
CA GLY A 823 -26.93 3.22 3.65
C GLY A 823 -27.75 4.05 4.63
N ASP A 824 -28.84 3.48 5.10
CA ASP A 824 -29.67 4.03 6.18
C ASP A 824 -29.00 3.85 7.57
N GLU A 825 -29.71 4.13 8.65
CA GLU A 825 -29.21 3.95 10.02
C GLU A 825 -28.76 2.52 10.38
N ASN A 826 -29.18 1.52 9.59
CA ASN A 826 -28.78 0.12 9.71
C ASN A 826 -27.76 -0.28 8.63
N HIS A 827 -27.22 0.69 7.89
CA HIS A 827 -26.36 0.47 6.74
C HIS A 827 -27.00 -0.37 5.62
N ALA A 828 -28.33 -0.29 5.48
CA ALA A 828 -29.08 -0.93 4.41
C ALA A 828 -29.31 0.06 3.25
N VAL A 829 -29.20 -0.45 2.04
CA VAL A 829 -29.43 0.30 0.80
C VAL A 829 -30.58 -0.31 0.04
N THR A 830 -31.63 0.47 -0.20
CA THR A 830 -32.71 0.14 -1.12
C THR A 830 -32.52 0.93 -2.39
N ILE A 831 -32.18 0.27 -3.49
CA ILE A 831 -32.07 0.90 -4.79
C ILE A 831 -33.47 1.29 -5.30
N PRO A 832 -33.67 2.52 -5.82
CA PRO A 832 -34.98 2.98 -6.29
C PRO A 832 -35.59 2.09 -7.37
N ASP A 833 -36.88 1.82 -7.29
CA ASP A 833 -37.63 1.02 -8.25
C ASP A 833 -38.31 1.85 -9.35
N ASP A 834 -38.50 3.14 -9.15
CA ASP A 834 -39.15 4.08 -10.06
C ASP A 834 -38.23 4.60 -11.19
N GLU A 835 -36.92 4.37 -11.09
CA GLU A 835 -35.92 4.81 -12.08
C GLU A 835 -35.77 3.83 -13.27
N GLY A 836 -36.44 2.69 -13.26
CA GLY A 836 -36.45 1.71 -14.35
C GLY A 836 -35.07 1.12 -14.64
N ILE A 837 -34.27 0.85 -13.61
CA ILE A 837 -32.91 0.32 -13.69
C ILE A 837 -32.95 -1.11 -14.25
N ILE A 838 -32.07 -1.40 -15.22
CA ILE A 838 -31.87 -2.76 -15.80
C ILE A 838 -30.52 -3.33 -15.37
N TYR A 839 -29.52 -2.47 -15.17
CA TYR A 839 -28.15 -2.87 -14.90
C TYR A 839 -27.64 -2.26 -13.59
N ILE A 840 -27.03 -3.10 -12.75
CA ILE A 840 -26.11 -2.61 -11.73
C ILE A 840 -24.74 -2.53 -12.39
N GLY A 841 -24.27 -1.33 -12.62
CA GLY A 841 -23.08 -1.05 -13.44
C GLY A 841 -21.80 -1.56 -12.81
N SER A 842 -20.79 -1.66 -13.64
CA SER A 842 -19.45 -2.05 -13.19
C SER A 842 -18.95 -1.06 -12.12
N PHE A 843 -18.45 -1.59 -11.01
CA PHE A 843 -17.96 -0.82 -9.87
C PHE A 843 -19.00 0.08 -9.19
N ALA A 844 -20.28 -0.18 -9.35
CA ALA A 844 -21.36 0.67 -8.82
C ALA A 844 -21.28 0.88 -7.32
N PHE A 845 -20.82 -0.10 -6.55
CA PHE A 845 -20.64 -0.02 -5.11
C PHE A 845 -19.15 0.06 -4.70
N CYS A 846 -18.28 0.46 -5.61
CA CYS A 846 -16.88 0.71 -5.30
C CYS A 846 -16.63 2.21 -5.10
N LEU A 847 -15.77 2.54 -4.12
CA LEU A 847 -15.61 3.90 -3.61
C LEU A 847 -14.66 4.78 -4.44
N TYR A 848 -13.75 4.19 -5.18
CA TYR A 848 -12.61 4.89 -5.77
C TYR A 848 -12.38 4.53 -7.24
N THR A 849 -13.04 5.20 -8.16
CA THR A 849 -12.52 5.34 -9.54
C THR A 849 -12.86 6.72 -10.08
N THR A 850 -11.84 7.47 -10.35
CA THR A 850 -11.93 8.73 -11.09
C THR A 850 -11.94 8.51 -12.60
N ASP A 851 -11.42 7.39 -13.08
CA ASP A 851 -11.37 7.09 -14.51
C ASP A 851 -11.86 5.66 -14.79
N ARG A 852 -13.08 5.58 -15.30
CA ARG A 852 -13.71 4.32 -15.70
C ARG A 852 -13.19 3.77 -17.04
N SER A 853 -12.52 4.58 -17.84
CA SER A 853 -11.99 4.17 -19.14
C SER A 853 -10.78 3.24 -19.00
N VAL A 854 -10.04 3.34 -17.90
CA VAL A 854 -8.84 2.53 -17.60
C VAL A 854 -9.19 1.09 -17.20
N ILE A 855 -10.46 0.80 -16.89
CA ILE A 855 -10.89 -0.50 -16.33
C ILE A 855 -11.51 -1.40 -17.40
N LEU A 856 -11.73 -0.89 -18.62
CA LEU A 856 -12.48 -1.57 -19.67
C LEU A 856 -11.62 -2.38 -20.65
N GLU A 857 -10.30 -2.41 -20.52
CA GLU A 857 -9.45 -3.26 -21.35
C GLU A 857 -9.18 -4.60 -20.65
N GLU A 858 -9.62 -5.67 -21.28
CA GLU A 858 -9.71 -7.04 -20.73
C GLU A 858 -8.38 -7.70 -20.36
N ASP A 859 -7.22 -7.16 -20.75
CA ASP A 859 -5.93 -7.84 -20.65
C ASP A 859 -4.96 -7.32 -19.56
N ASP A 860 -5.27 -6.21 -18.90
CA ASP A 860 -4.44 -5.66 -17.82
C ASP A 860 -5.19 -5.64 -16.48
N TYR A 861 -5.34 -6.82 -15.86
CA TYR A 861 -5.73 -6.90 -14.45
C TYR A 861 -4.58 -6.39 -13.57
N ASP A 862 -4.58 -5.10 -13.32
CA ASP A 862 -3.77 -4.49 -12.30
C ASP A 862 -4.61 -4.39 -11.02
N ALA A 863 -4.28 -5.23 -10.03
CA ALA A 863 -4.96 -5.21 -8.73
C ALA A 863 -4.91 -3.84 -8.02
N ASN A 864 -4.01 -2.96 -8.47
CA ASN A 864 -3.82 -1.60 -7.95
C ASN A 864 -4.82 -0.59 -8.52
N LYS A 865 -5.44 -0.94 -9.63
CA LYS A 865 -6.47 -0.10 -10.29
C LYS A 865 -7.88 -0.50 -9.90
N VAL A 866 -8.05 -1.60 -9.13
CA VAL A 866 -9.37 -2.07 -8.71
C VAL A 866 -9.80 -1.29 -7.47
N PRO A 867 -10.94 -0.59 -7.52
CA PRO A 867 -11.42 0.22 -6.42
C PRO A 867 -11.75 -0.64 -5.19
N SER A 868 -11.55 -0.07 -4.00
CA SER A 868 -12.10 -0.66 -2.78
C SER A 868 -13.62 -0.60 -2.82
N GLY A 869 -14.29 -1.66 -2.38
CA GLY A 869 -15.71 -1.70 -2.21
C GLY A 869 -16.21 -0.79 -1.09
N ASN A 870 -17.51 -0.52 -1.07
CA ASN A 870 -18.13 0.25 -0.01
C ASN A 870 -17.95 -0.47 1.34
N ASN A 871 -17.31 0.20 2.29
CA ASN A 871 -16.94 -0.35 3.59
C ASN A 871 -17.98 -0.09 4.70
N ALA A 872 -19.11 0.51 4.36
CA ALA A 872 -20.16 0.83 5.31
C ALA A 872 -21.41 -0.04 5.14
N ILE A 873 -21.77 -0.39 3.91
CA ILE A 873 -23.02 -1.07 3.60
C ILE A 873 -23.03 -2.52 4.11
N LYS A 874 -24.13 -2.92 4.73
CA LYS A 874 -24.36 -4.29 5.21
C LYS A 874 -25.41 -5.04 4.41
N LYS A 875 -26.34 -4.33 3.84
CA LYS A 875 -27.45 -4.91 3.10
C LYS A 875 -27.78 -4.10 1.86
N VAL A 876 -28.07 -4.79 0.75
CA VAL A 876 -28.52 -4.18 -0.49
C VAL A 876 -29.80 -4.87 -0.97
N ILE A 877 -30.82 -4.07 -1.29
CA ILE A 877 -32.09 -4.53 -1.91
C ILE A 877 -32.10 -4.00 -3.33
N ILE A 878 -32.05 -4.92 -4.28
CA ILE A 878 -32.04 -4.63 -5.72
C ILE A 878 -33.48 -4.71 -6.25
N PRO A 879 -34.01 -3.68 -6.96
CA PRO A 879 -35.38 -3.62 -7.41
C PRO A 879 -35.70 -4.58 -8.55
N GLU A 880 -36.97 -4.92 -8.69
CA GLU A 880 -37.46 -5.68 -9.85
C GLU A 880 -37.18 -4.91 -11.16
N GLY A 881 -36.87 -5.61 -12.22
CA GLY A 881 -36.47 -5.07 -13.50
C GLY A 881 -34.98 -5.12 -13.77
N VAL A 882 -34.14 -5.25 -12.73
CA VAL A 882 -32.71 -5.46 -12.91
C VAL A 882 -32.44 -6.85 -13.44
N GLU A 883 -31.79 -6.92 -14.60
CA GLU A 883 -31.48 -8.20 -15.28
C GLU A 883 -30.02 -8.63 -15.12
N GLU A 884 -29.12 -7.68 -14.86
CA GLU A 884 -27.69 -7.96 -14.83
C GLU A 884 -26.97 -7.17 -13.74
N ILE A 885 -26.11 -7.88 -13.01
CA ILE A 885 -25.12 -7.31 -12.11
C ILE A 885 -23.76 -7.42 -12.82
N GLN A 886 -23.22 -6.29 -13.23
CA GLN A 886 -22.02 -6.20 -14.06
C GLN A 886 -20.73 -6.51 -13.31
N LYS A 887 -19.61 -6.58 -14.04
CA LYS A 887 -18.28 -6.90 -13.50
C LYS A 887 -17.94 -5.97 -12.34
N TYR A 888 -17.40 -6.54 -11.24
CA TYR A 888 -16.95 -5.79 -10.08
C TYR A 888 -18.02 -4.93 -9.38
N ALA A 889 -19.30 -5.08 -9.63
CA ALA A 889 -20.36 -4.19 -9.12
C ALA A 889 -20.32 -4.00 -7.60
N PHE A 890 -20.07 -5.07 -6.83
CA PHE A 890 -19.94 -5.07 -5.36
C PHE A 890 -18.55 -5.55 -4.91
N TYR A 891 -17.55 -5.46 -5.75
CA TYR A 891 -16.21 -5.99 -5.48
C TYR A 891 -15.65 -5.46 -4.16
N ASN A 892 -15.23 -6.40 -3.28
CA ASN A 892 -14.56 -6.12 -2.01
C ASN A 892 -15.31 -5.14 -1.11
N CYS A 893 -16.65 -5.37 -0.91
CA CYS A 893 -17.47 -4.69 0.07
C CYS A 893 -17.36 -5.43 1.43
N PRO A 894 -16.43 -5.04 2.32
CA PRO A 894 -16.03 -5.88 3.46
C PRO A 894 -17.10 -6.05 4.54
N GLU A 895 -18.08 -5.15 4.60
CA GLU A 895 -19.17 -5.18 5.58
C GLU A 895 -20.48 -5.76 5.01
N LEU A 896 -20.53 -6.07 3.71
CA LEU A 896 -21.74 -6.57 3.06
C LEU A 896 -22.09 -7.97 3.57
N GLU A 897 -23.27 -8.09 4.21
CA GLU A 897 -23.77 -9.32 4.84
C GLU A 897 -24.94 -9.95 4.05
N GLU A 898 -25.76 -9.10 3.39
CA GLU A 898 -26.97 -9.57 2.72
C GLU A 898 -27.25 -8.84 1.40
N VAL A 899 -27.58 -9.60 0.34
CA VAL A 899 -28.03 -9.06 -0.96
C VAL A 899 -29.38 -9.68 -1.34
N VAL A 900 -30.40 -8.82 -1.47
CA VAL A 900 -31.72 -9.21 -1.93
C VAL A 900 -31.79 -9.02 -3.44
N LEU A 901 -31.92 -10.11 -4.19
CA LEU A 901 -31.97 -10.13 -5.64
C LEU A 901 -33.43 -10.05 -6.13
N PRO A 902 -33.70 -9.36 -7.25
CA PRO A 902 -34.99 -9.39 -7.90
C PRO A 902 -35.21 -10.72 -8.66
N SER A 903 -36.48 -11.01 -8.97
CA SER A 903 -36.84 -12.21 -9.75
C SER A 903 -36.37 -12.11 -11.23
N THR A 904 -35.94 -10.96 -11.68
CA THR A 904 -35.53 -10.63 -13.05
C THR A 904 -34.04 -10.79 -13.35
N VAL A 905 -33.18 -10.98 -12.35
CA VAL A 905 -31.71 -11.11 -12.54
C VAL A 905 -31.38 -12.39 -13.29
N LYS A 906 -30.69 -12.29 -14.41
CA LYS A 906 -30.23 -13.38 -15.28
C LYS A 906 -28.71 -13.59 -15.22
N TYR A 907 -27.94 -12.52 -14.99
CA TYR A 907 -26.49 -12.53 -15.11
C TYR A 907 -25.83 -11.92 -13.87
N LEU A 908 -24.96 -12.71 -13.23
CA LEU A 908 -23.98 -12.23 -12.24
C LEU A 908 -22.61 -12.30 -12.93
N ARG A 909 -22.07 -11.15 -13.31
CA ARG A 909 -20.84 -11.09 -14.10
C ARG A 909 -19.59 -11.35 -13.28
N GLU A 910 -18.45 -11.36 -13.96
CA GLU A 910 -17.15 -11.66 -13.37
C GLU A 910 -16.85 -10.72 -12.22
N TYR A 911 -16.32 -11.27 -11.13
CA TYR A 911 -15.95 -10.55 -9.90
C TYR A 911 -17.07 -9.75 -9.24
N SER A 912 -18.32 -9.93 -9.59
CA SER A 912 -19.42 -9.06 -9.14
C SER A 912 -19.56 -8.95 -7.62
N PHE A 913 -19.22 -9.99 -6.86
CA PHE A 913 -19.21 -10.04 -5.39
C PHE A 913 -17.86 -10.54 -4.84
N ALA A 914 -16.81 -10.54 -5.64
CA ALA A 914 -15.52 -11.08 -5.19
C ALA A 914 -14.94 -10.25 -4.03
N GLY A 915 -14.52 -10.92 -2.97
CA GLY A 915 -13.94 -10.29 -1.79
C GLY A 915 -14.94 -9.86 -0.72
N ASP A 916 -16.25 -10.12 -0.91
CA ASP A 916 -17.28 -9.80 0.09
C ASP A 916 -17.28 -10.86 1.20
N ARG A 917 -16.27 -10.79 2.06
CA ARG A 917 -15.97 -11.85 3.04
C ARG A 917 -17.07 -12.08 4.07
N LYS A 918 -17.87 -11.05 4.38
CA LYS A 918 -18.97 -11.13 5.34
C LYS A 918 -20.31 -11.49 4.69
N LEU A 919 -20.38 -11.66 3.37
CA LEU A 919 -21.62 -12.01 2.68
C LEU A 919 -22.10 -13.39 3.12
N VAL A 920 -23.15 -13.40 3.93
CA VAL A 920 -23.79 -14.62 4.45
C VAL A 920 -24.97 -15.02 3.59
N LYS A 921 -25.76 -14.04 3.13
CA LYS A 921 -27.02 -14.29 2.44
C LYS A 921 -27.10 -13.55 1.10
N ILE A 922 -27.41 -14.29 0.06
CA ILE A 922 -27.79 -13.75 -1.23
C ILE A 922 -28.98 -14.56 -1.79
N GLY A 923 -29.98 -13.91 -2.32
CA GLY A 923 -31.13 -14.59 -2.89
C GLY A 923 -32.34 -13.70 -3.16
N GLU A 924 -33.40 -14.30 -3.70
CA GLU A 924 -34.68 -13.61 -3.95
C GLU A 924 -35.30 -13.06 -2.67
N SER A 925 -36.15 -12.04 -2.83
CA SER A 925 -36.89 -11.45 -1.72
C SER A 925 -37.88 -12.43 -1.06
N ASP A 926 -37.94 -12.37 0.28
CA ASP A 926 -39.00 -13.04 1.08
C ASP A 926 -40.32 -12.28 1.09
N GLY A 927 -40.40 -11.15 0.39
CA GLY A 927 -41.53 -10.24 0.41
C GLY A 927 -41.53 -9.24 1.56
N ASN A 928 -40.61 -9.34 2.53
CA ASN A 928 -40.41 -8.42 3.64
C ASN A 928 -39.06 -7.66 3.52
N GLY A 929 -38.42 -7.74 2.36
CA GLY A 929 -37.13 -7.07 2.08
C GLY A 929 -35.92 -7.83 2.59
N ASN A 930 -36.02 -9.13 2.90
CA ASN A 930 -34.88 -9.96 3.23
C ASN A 930 -34.63 -11.02 2.15
N ALA A 931 -33.38 -11.45 2.00
CA ALA A 931 -33.01 -12.52 1.09
C ALA A 931 -33.45 -13.89 1.63
N ILE A 932 -34.08 -14.70 0.80
CA ILE A 932 -34.23 -16.12 1.05
C ILE A 932 -32.85 -16.75 0.81
N GLU A 933 -32.24 -17.25 1.84
CA GLU A 933 -30.86 -17.71 1.85
C GLU A 933 -30.54 -18.68 0.72
N GLY A 934 -29.67 -18.26 -0.16
CA GLY A 934 -29.14 -19.01 -1.29
C GLY A 934 -30.15 -19.26 -2.42
N LYS A 935 -31.36 -18.72 -2.36
CA LYS A 935 -32.38 -18.96 -3.41
C LYS A 935 -32.18 -18.01 -4.57
N LEU A 936 -31.58 -18.50 -5.63
CA LEU A 936 -31.49 -17.79 -6.89
C LEU A 936 -32.75 -17.96 -7.74
N ASN A 937 -32.97 -17.02 -8.65
CA ASN A 937 -34.09 -16.94 -9.57
C ASN A 937 -34.32 -18.25 -10.38
N LYS A 938 -35.56 -18.46 -10.86
CA LYS A 938 -35.94 -19.61 -11.70
C LYS A 938 -35.50 -19.53 -13.16
N GLU A 939 -35.16 -18.33 -13.65
CA GLU A 939 -34.68 -18.14 -15.01
C GLU A 939 -33.16 -18.34 -15.05
N ALA A 940 -32.71 -19.12 -16.01
CA ALA A 940 -31.34 -19.60 -16.10
C ALA A 940 -30.31 -18.47 -15.85
N ILE A 941 -29.56 -18.60 -14.78
CA ILE A 941 -28.56 -17.64 -14.36
C ILE A 941 -27.20 -18.11 -14.85
N VAL A 942 -26.41 -17.15 -15.35
CA VAL A 942 -24.99 -17.32 -15.62
C VAL A 942 -24.21 -16.65 -14.49
N ILE A 943 -23.32 -17.39 -13.86
CA ILE A 943 -22.39 -16.89 -12.86
C ILE A 943 -21.00 -16.77 -13.52
N GLY A 944 -20.50 -15.57 -13.58
CA GLY A 944 -19.22 -15.23 -14.23
C GLY A 944 -17.99 -15.78 -13.47
N ALA A 945 -16.83 -15.67 -14.11
CA ALA A 945 -15.58 -16.07 -13.49
C ALA A 945 -15.31 -15.26 -12.20
N GLN A 946 -14.90 -15.94 -11.13
CA GLN A 946 -14.56 -15.34 -9.85
C GLN A 946 -15.70 -14.50 -9.20
N ALA A 947 -16.95 -14.68 -9.62
CA ALA A 947 -18.07 -13.84 -9.17
C ALA A 947 -18.26 -13.80 -7.65
N PHE A 948 -18.03 -14.90 -6.95
CA PHE A 948 -18.09 -15.03 -5.48
C PHE A 948 -16.74 -15.42 -4.86
N ARG A 949 -15.65 -15.16 -5.55
CA ARG A 949 -14.31 -15.47 -5.05
C ARG A 949 -14.10 -14.84 -3.68
N LYS A 950 -13.65 -15.64 -2.68
CA LYS A 950 -13.41 -15.20 -1.29
C LYS A 950 -14.65 -14.64 -0.56
N CYS A 951 -15.86 -15.04 -0.91
CA CYS A 951 -17.05 -14.85 -0.07
C CYS A 951 -17.01 -15.87 1.08
N GLU A 952 -16.11 -15.65 2.04
CA GLU A 952 -15.75 -16.65 3.07
C GLU A 952 -16.90 -17.04 3.97
N SER A 953 -17.88 -16.16 4.19
CA SER A 953 -19.05 -16.40 5.06
C SER A 953 -20.29 -16.95 4.35
N LEU A 954 -20.25 -17.11 3.03
CA LEU A 954 -21.38 -17.65 2.27
C LEU A 954 -21.61 -19.12 2.61
N GLU A 955 -22.72 -19.42 3.31
CA GLU A 955 -22.99 -20.77 3.80
C GLU A 955 -23.76 -21.63 2.81
N LYS A 956 -24.64 -21.01 2.00
CA LYS A 956 -25.56 -21.71 1.12
C LYS A 956 -25.83 -20.91 -0.16
N ILE A 957 -25.83 -21.61 -1.27
CA ILE A 957 -26.31 -21.11 -2.57
C ILE A 957 -26.96 -22.24 -3.35
N ASP A 958 -28.18 -22.02 -3.85
CA ASP A 958 -28.88 -22.98 -4.66
C ASP A 958 -28.65 -22.69 -6.15
N LEU A 959 -27.83 -23.52 -6.76
CA LEU A 959 -27.42 -23.42 -8.15
C LEU A 959 -28.28 -24.30 -9.08
N ALA A 960 -29.41 -24.83 -8.59
CA ALA A 960 -30.27 -25.76 -9.36
C ALA A 960 -30.79 -25.16 -10.67
N ASN A 961 -30.89 -23.84 -10.77
CA ASN A 961 -31.32 -23.13 -11.97
C ASN A 961 -30.17 -22.47 -12.74
N VAL A 962 -28.93 -22.65 -12.28
CA VAL A 962 -27.75 -22.05 -12.92
C VAL A 962 -27.33 -22.92 -14.11
N TYR A 963 -27.18 -22.27 -15.25
CA TYR A 963 -26.79 -22.91 -16.49
C TYR A 963 -25.26 -22.99 -16.68
N ALA A 964 -24.55 -21.95 -16.30
CA ALA A 964 -23.09 -21.87 -16.44
C ALA A 964 -22.44 -21.18 -15.24
N ILE A 965 -21.31 -21.73 -14.81
CA ILE A 965 -20.46 -21.18 -13.73
C ILE A 965 -19.07 -20.96 -14.31
N GLY A 966 -18.53 -19.76 -14.13
CA GLY A 966 -17.20 -19.38 -14.60
C GLY A 966 -16.06 -19.98 -13.78
N GLN A 967 -14.83 -19.81 -14.27
CA GLN A 967 -13.61 -20.24 -13.60
C GLN A 967 -13.51 -19.57 -12.22
N LEU A 968 -13.09 -20.33 -11.17
CA LEU A 968 -12.87 -19.83 -9.82
C LEU A 968 -14.08 -19.11 -9.19
N ALA A 969 -15.29 -19.33 -9.69
CA ALA A 969 -16.48 -18.55 -9.32
C ALA A 969 -16.75 -18.52 -7.82
N PHE A 970 -16.50 -19.62 -7.12
CA PHE A 970 -16.66 -19.77 -5.66
C PHE A 970 -15.33 -20.09 -4.96
N GLU A 971 -14.19 -19.76 -5.56
CA GLU A 971 -12.89 -20.00 -4.92
C GLU A 971 -12.83 -19.34 -3.54
N GLY A 972 -12.48 -20.12 -2.52
CA GLY A 972 -12.32 -19.62 -1.16
C GLY A 972 -13.62 -19.30 -0.41
N CYS A 973 -14.79 -19.78 -0.90
CA CYS A 973 -16.04 -19.77 -0.13
C CYS A 973 -15.97 -20.80 0.99
N LYS A 974 -15.25 -20.46 2.06
CA LYS A 974 -14.90 -21.44 3.14
C LYS A 974 -16.10 -21.98 3.88
N SER A 975 -17.15 -21.18 4.08
CA SER A 975 -18.36 -21.58 4.82
C SER A 975 -19.38 -22.36 4.00
N LEU A 976 -19.19 -22.45 2.67
CA LEU A 976 -20.15 -23.11 1.77
C LEU A 976 -20.20 -24.61 2.04
N LYS A 977 -21.39 -25.13 2.40
CA LYS A 977 -21.59 -26.51 2.84
C LYS A 977 -22.17 -27.42 1.77
N THR A 978 -23.14 -26.91 1.00
CA THR A 978 -23.88 -27.69 0.01
C THR A 978 -24.10 -26.87 -1.25
N VAL A 979 -24.05 -27.56 -2.41
CA VAL A 979 -24.40 -26.96 -3.71
C VAL A 979 -25.27 -27.92 -4.51
N ASN A 980 -26.25 -27.38 -5.23
CA ASN A 980 -27.14 -28.15 -6.09
C ASN A 980 -26.88 -27.76 -7.55
N LEU A 981 -26.32 -28.67 -8.32
CA LEU A 981 -25.83 -28.44 -9.69
C LEU A 981 -26.72 -29.16 -10.75
N LYS A 982 -27.98 -29.46 -10.45
CA LYS A 982 -28.84 -30.33 -11.30
C LYS A 982 -29.01 -29.85 -12.73
N ASN A 983 -29.01 -28.56 -13.00
CA ASN A 983 -29.18 -28.02 -14.35
C ASN A 983 -27.90 -27.42 -14.95
N LEU A 984 -26.79 -27.55 -14.24
CA LEU A 984 -25.51 -27.01 -14.69
C LEU A 984 -25.03 -27.75 -15.95
N ARG A 985 -24.72 -26.99 -17.01
CA ARG A 985 -24.17 -27.53 -18.27
C ARG A 985 -22.70 -27.19 -18.48
N ASN A 986 -22.27 -26.05 -17.97
CA ASN A 986 -20.89 -25.58 -18.13
C ASN A 986 -20.32 -25.15 -16.78
N THR A 987 -19.15 -25.66 -16.44
CA THR A 987 -18.41 -25.22 -15.25
C THR A 987 -16.98 -24.85 -15.64
N GLY A 988 -16.54 -23.69 -15.20
CA GLY A 988 -15.16 -23.25 -15.36
C GLY A 988 -14.19 -24.03 -14.44
N ASN A 989 -12.92 -23.98 -14.78
CA ASN A 989 -11.87 -24.62 -14.01
C ASN A 989 -11.85 -24.11 -12.56
N SER A 990 -11.67 -25.03 -11.62
CA SER A 990 -11.51 -24.70 -10.19
C SER A 990 -12.67 -23.90 -9.58
N ALA A 991 -13.90 -24.02 -10.12
CA ALA A 991 -15.04 -23.20 -9.71
C ALA A 991 -15.30 -23.20 -8.21
N PHE A 992 -15.01 -24.29 -7.49
CA PHE A 992 -15.17 -24.47 -6.05
C PHE A 992 -13.84 -24.74 -5.32
N GLN A 993 -12.74 -24.24 -5.85
CA GLN A 993 -11.41 -24.40 -5.22
C GLN A 993 -11.43 -23.78 -3.82
N ALA A 994 -10.79 -24.45 -2.85
CA ALA A 994 -10.68 -23.98 -1.46
C ALA A 994 -12.04 -23.71 -0.75
N CYS A 995 -13.14 -24.37 -1.17
CA CYS A 995 -14.38 -24.46 -0.39
C CYS A 995 -14.23 -25.54 0.67
N GLU A 996 -13.58 -25.18 1.79
CA GLU A 996 -13.08 -26.13 2.80
C GLU A 996 -14.21 -26.94 3.50
N ASN A 997 -15.40 -26.36 3.62
CA ASN A 997 -16.56 -26.98 4.27
C ASN A 997 -17.57 -27.57 3.29
N LEU A 998 -17.29 -27.59 1.99
CA LEU A 998 -18.20 -28.17 1.00
C LEU A 998 -18.21 -29.71 1.11
N THR A 999 -19.28 -30.23 1.66
CA THR A 999 -19.43 -31.67 1.95
C THR A 999 -20.46 -32.38 1.07
N GLU A 1000 -21.39 -31.63 0.47
CA GLU A 1000 -22.48 -32.19 -0.34
C GLU A 1000 -22.61 -31.47 -1.66
N VAL A 1001 -22.55 -32.21 -2.77
CA VAL A 1001 -22.79 -31.73 -4.13
C VAL A 1001 -23.89 -32.58 -4.74
N GLN A 1002 -25.04 -31.98 -5.05
CA GLN A 1002 -26.14 -32.65 -5.71
C GLN A 1002 -26.01 -32.45 -7.24
N MET A 1003 -25.94 -33.55 -7.97
CA MET A 1003 -25.82 -33.56 -9.43
C MET A 1003 -27.01 -34.32 -10.06
N ASN A 1004 -27.20 -34.22 -11.38
CA ASN A 1004 -28.15 -35.05 -12.10
C ASN A 1004 -27.73 -36.51 -12.03
N GLU A 1005 -28.73 -37.41 -12.09
CA GLU A 1005 -28.53 -38.88 -12.08
C GLU A 1005 -27.76 -39.37 -13.33
N ASP A 1006 -27.72 -38.57 -14.39
CA ASP A 1006 -27.09 -38.91 -15.69
C ASP A 1006 -25.65 -38.34 -15.86
N GLY A 1007 -25.00 -37.91 -14.76
CA GLY A 1007 -23.62 -37.57 -14.82
C GLY A 1007 -23.16 -36.32 -14.27
#